data_b95cd98dfd25bbcb41dc545dd66c3049
#
_entry.id   b95cd98dfd25bbcb41dc545dd66c3049
#
_cell.length_a   1.000
_cell.length_b   1.000
_cell.length_c   1.000
_cell.angle_alpha   90.00
_cell.angle_beta   90.00
_cell.angle_gamma   90.00
#
_symmetry.space_group_name_H-M   'P 1'
#
loop_
_entity.id
_entity.type
_entity.pdbx_description
1 polymer ?
#
loop_
_entity_poly.entity_id
_entity_poly.type
_entity_poly.pdbx_seq_one_letter_code
_entity_poly.pdbx_strand_id
1 'polypeptide(L)'
;MSKEQKRDLFYTQSEEQVLSSMGSSLDGLSSDVASKRLADYGRNELDEGEKRTLLAKFLDQFKDLMIIILIAAAILTVITEGSHGLTDAIIILAVVVLNAAFGVYQEGQAEAAIEALKNMSSPVARALRDNHVVEVDSKDLVPGDIVLLEAGDVVPADMRLLEANSLKIEEAALTGESVPVDKDLSAVLAEDAPIGDRVNMAYQNSNVTYGRGLGVVTNTGMYTEVGHIAGMLANADETDTPLKQNLNQLSKVLTYAVLVIAAVTMAVSVFVRGEGILPALMTSVALAVAAIPEGLPAIVTVVLSLGTQVLAKRNSIIRKLPAVETLGSTEIIASDKTGTLTMNQMTVEKVYTNGQLVDAKETLDASNTTLRVMNFANDTKVDPTGKLIGDPTETALVQFGLDQNFDVREVLVSEPRVAELPFDSTRKLMSTVHQQAAGNFFVAVKGAPDQLLKRVTQIEENGTIRPITDADKQAILATNKDLAKQALRVLMMAYKYVDAIPELESDVVENDLVFSGLVGMIDPERPEAAEAVRVAKEAGIRPIMITGDHQDTAEAIAKRLGIIDPNDTEDHVFTGAELNELTDEEFQKVFKQYSVYARVSPEHKVRIVKAWQNDGKVVAMTGDGVNDAPSLKTADIGIGMGITGTEVSKGASDMVLADDNFATIIVAVEEGRKVFSNIQKTIQYLLSANTAEVLCIFLATLFGWDVLEPVHLLWINLVTDTLPAIALGVEPAEPGIMTHKPRGRNSSFFSGGVLSSIIYQGILQTALVLGVYGFALLYPEHSIYEEIHADALTMAYVTLGLIQLVHAYNVKSVYQSVFTVGLFKNKLFNWSIPFAFLLLMATIVVPGFSNFFHVSVLSPTQWLVTIIGSGLMVVVVEIVKFVQRKMGLDEKAI
;
A
#
# COMPACT_ATOMS: atom_id res chain seq x y z
N MET A 1 12.95 19.30 -28.42
CA MET A 1 12.56 18.19 -29.30
C MET A 1 13.56 17.07 -29.08
N SER A 2 13.13 15.95 -28.51
CA SER A 2 13.95 14.75 -28.32
C SER A 2 14.40 14.23 -29.70
N LYS A 3 15.61 13.68 -29.73
CA LYS A 3 16.16 13.04 -30.94
C LYS A 3 15.35 11.79 -31.25
N GLU A 4 14.86 11.67 -32.48
CA GLU A 4 14.09 10.51 -32.91
C GLU A 4 14.95 9.24 -32.85
N GLN A 5 14.50 8.19 -32.15
CA GLN A 5 15.19 6.91 -32.09
C GLN A 5 14.84 6.09 -33.35
N LYS A 6 15.84 5.47 -33.94
CA LYS A 6 15.61 4.62 -35.13
C LYS A 6 15.01 3.27 -34.70
N ARG A 7 14.06 2.82 -35.46
CA ARG A 7 13.45 1.49 -35.35
C ARG A 7 14.21 0.50 -36.24
N ASP A 8 15.47 0.25 -35.89
CA ASP A 8 16.30 -0.71 -36.62
C ASP A 8 15.95 -2.15 -36.18
N LEU A 9 16.11 -3.12 -37.07
CA LEU A 9 15.85 -4.54 -36.79
C LEU A 9 17.04 -5.15 -36.02
N PHE A 10 17.23 -4.73 -34.76
CA PHE A 10 18.38 -5.12 -33.92
C PHE A 10 18.49 -6.63 -33.70
N TYR A 11 17.39 -7.36 -33.79
CA TYR A 11 17.38 -8.83 -33.65
C TYR A 11 17.99 -9.56 -34.87
N THR A 12 18.13 -8.89 -36.02
CA THR A 12 18.80 -9.44 -37.22
C THR A 12 20.28 -9.13 -37.26
N GLN A 13 20.79 -8.24 -36.39
CA GLN A 13 22.17 -7.75 -36.34
C GLN A 13 23.02 -8.58 -35.39
N SER A 14 24.30 -8.68 -35.68
CA SER A 14 25.27 -9.27 -34.74
C SER A 14 25.49 -8.33 -33.53
N GLU A 15 25.95 -8.87 -32.42
CA GLU A 15 26.24 -8.11 -31.18
C GLU A 15 27.19 -6.93 -31.44
N GLU A 16 28.26 -7.16 -32.21
CA GLU A 16 29.21 -6.12 -32.56
C GLU A 16 28.62 -5.01 -33.42
N GLN A 17 27.72 -5.36 -34.32
CA GLN A 17 27.01 -4.39 -35.17
C GLN A 17 26.06 -3.52 -34.32
N VAL A 18 25.32 -4.12 -33.36
CA VAL A 18 24.45 -3.37 -32.48
C VAL A 18 25.23 -2.47 -31.54
N LEU A 19 26.31 -2.96 -30.90
CA LEU A 19 27.19 -2.13 -30.05
C LEU A 19 27.77 -0.95 -30.84
N SER A 20 28.24 -1.20 -32.06
CA SER A 20 28.76 -0.14 -32.95
C SER A 20 27.68 0.87 -33.32
N SER A 21 26.46 0.42 -33.68
CA SER A 21 25.36 1.31 -34.07
C SER A 21 24.82 2.14 -32.88
N MET A 22 24.87 1.58 -31.68
CA MET A 22 24.54 2.27 -30.44
C MET A 22 25.66 3.17 -29.91
N GLY A 23 26.86 3.10 -30.52
CA GLY A 23 28.06 3.82 -30.04
C GLY A 23 28.39 3.48 -28.61
N SER A 24 28.31 2.19 -28.26
CA SER A 24 28.56 1.62 -26.94
C SER A 24 29.66 0.57 -27.01
N SER A 25 30.14 0.10 -25.88
CA SER A 25 31.12 -0.98 -25.76
C SER A 25 30.74 -1.89 -24.60
N LEU A 26 31.40 -3.05 -24.49
CA LEU A 26 31.21 -3.97 -23.36
C LEU A 26 31.58 -3.36 -22.00
N ASP A 27 32.38 -2.27 -21.98
CA ASP A 27 32.69 -1.53 -20.75
C ASP A 27 31.61 -0.53 -20.35
N GLY A 28 30.54 -0.42 -21.14
CA GLY A 28 29.42 0.50 -20.94
C GLY A 28 29.68 1.92 -21.43
N LEU A 29 28.72 2.81 -21.26
CA LEU A 29 28.84 4.23 -21.54
C LEU A 29 29.56 4.94 -20.40
N SER A 30 30.27 6.05 -20.72
CA SER A 30 30.66 6.96 -19.64
C SER A 30 29.47 7.74 -19.09
N SER A 31 29.52 8.10 -17.81
CA SER A 31 28.47 8.86 -17.14
C SER A 31 28.17 10.19 -17.83
N ASP A 32 29.16 10.84 -18.41
CA ASP A 32 29.00 12.08 -19.18
C ASP A 32 28.22 11.85 -20.49
N VAL A 33 28.52 10.74 -21.20
CA VAL A 33 27.81 10.37 -22.44
C VAL A 33 26.38 9.97 -22.12
N ALA A 34 26.15 9.22 -21.04
CA ALA A 34 24.81 8.84 -20.61
C ALA A 34 23.96 10.07 -20.27
N SER A 35 24.51 11.03 -19.52
CA SER A 35 23.84 12.28 -19.18
C SER A 35 23.48 13.12 -20.41
N LYS A 36 24.39 13.18 -21.40
CA LYS A 36 24.15 13.88 -22.67
C LYS A 36 23.05 13.18 -23.48
N ARG A 37 23.07 11.85 -23.53
CA ARG A 37 22.02 11.06 -24.22
C ARG A 37 20.67 11.22 -23.53
N LEU A 38 20.61 11.29 -22.21
CA LEU A 38 19.40 11.54 -21.47
C LEU A 38 18.79 12.91 -21.83
N ALA A 39 19.62 13.93 -22.01
CA ALA A 39 19.16 15.23 -22.49
C ALA A 39 18.71 15.21 -23.96
N ASP A 40 19.38 14.39 -24.80
CA ASP A 40 19.07 14.28 -26.24
C ASP A 40 17.81 13.43 -26.51
N TYR A 41 17.66 12.28 -25.87
CA TYR A 41 16.58 11.31 -26.13
C TYR A 41 15.39 11.44 -25.18
N GLY A 42 15.56 12.10 -24.02
CA GLY A 42 14.54 12.15 -22.97
C GLY A 42 14.58 10.94 -22.05
N ARG A 43 13.69 10.92 -21.08
CA ARG A 43 13.58 9.84 -20.10
C ARG A 43 12.94 8.59 -20.68
N ASN A 44 13.32 7.43 -20.15
CA ASN A 44 12.72 6.15 -20.48
C ASN A 44 11.37 5.98 -19.74
N GLU A 45 10.38 6.75 -20.17
CA GLU A 45 9.01 6.70 -19.63
C GLU A 45 8.02 6.81 -20.79
N LEU A 46 6.85 6.24 -20.60
CA LEU A 46 5.76 6.32 -21.58
C LEU A 46 5.12 7.71 -21.48
N ASP A 47 4.74 8.28 -22.65
CA ASP A 47 4.00 9.55 -22.68
C ASP A 47 2.63 9.36 -22.00
N GLU A 48 2.40 10.08 -20.93
CA GLU A 48 1.10 10.09 -20.21
C GLU A 48 0.01 10.89 -20.96
N GLY A 49 0.24 11.27 -22.21
CA GLY A 49 -0.61 12.17 -22.98
C GLY A 49 -0.37 13.64 -22.66
N GLU A 50 -0.88 14.54 -23.49
CA GLU A 50 -0.76 15.98 -23.23
C GLU A 50 -1.53 16.34 -21.93
N LYS A 51 -0.81 16.78 -20.88
CA LYS A 51 -1.45 17.32 -19.67
C LYS A 51 -2.37 18.48 -20.09
N ARG A 52 -3.66 18.36 -19.78
CA ARG A 52 -4.65 19.40 -20.08
C ARG A 52 -4.21 20.71 -19.46
N THR A 53 -4.23 21.78 -20.23
CA THR A 53 -3.89 23.12 -19.73
C THR A 53 -4.90 23.58 -18.67
N LEU A 54 -4.48 24.44 -17.74
CA LEU A 54 -5.37 25.01 -16.72
C LEU A 54 -6.61 25.67 -17.34
N LEU A 55 -6.43 26.32 -18.51
CA LEU A 55 -7.55 26.92 -19.25
C LEU A 55 -8.51 25.87 -19.78
N ALA A 56 -8.01 24.76 -20.32
CA ALA A 56 -8.86 23.68 -20.81
C ALA A 56 -9.66 23.06 -19.65
N LYS A 57 -9.03 22.79 -18.50
CA LYS A 57 -9.71 22.32 -17.29
C LYS A 57 -10.78 23.29 -16.79
N PHE A 58 -10.46 24.60 -16.80
CA PHE A 58 -11.42 25.64 -16.43
C PHE A 58 -12.64 25.66 -17.37
N LEU A 59 -12.42 25.54 -18.68
CA LEU A 59 -13.51 25.48 -19.66
C LEU A 59 -14.29 24.15 -19.55
N ASP A 60 -13.66 23.08 -19.19
CA ASP A 60 -14.34 21.79 -18.99
C ASP A 60 -15.33 21.84 -17.80
N GLN A 61 -15.09 22.66 -16.78
CA GLN A 61 -16.03 22.88 -15.67
C GLN A 61 -17.38 23.44 -16.19
N PHE A 62 -17.37 24.22 -17.27
CA PHE A 62 -18.59 24.77 -17.84
C PHE A 62 -19.44 23.75 -18.61
N LYS A 63 -18.96 22.51 -18.75
CA LYS A 63 -19.75 21.39 -19.29
C LYS A 63 -20.61 20.72 -18.24
N ASP A 64 -20.40 21.05 -16.98
CA ASP A 64 -21.23 20.56 -15.88
C ASP A 64 -22.69 21.00 -16.06
N LEU A 65 -23.61 20.05 -15.88
CA LEU A 65 -25.05 20.28 -16.08
C LEU A 65 -25.57 21.39 -15.18
N MET A 66 -25.04 21.49 -13.96
CA MET A 66 -25.47 22.52 -13.00
C MET A 66 -25.03 23.91 -13.41
N ILE A 67 -23.78 24.04 -13.86
CA ILE A 67 -23.27 25.31 -14.37
C ILE A 67 -24.05 25.75 -15.61
N ILE A 68 -24.42 24.83 -16.50
CA ILE A 68 -25.26 25.10 -17.66
C ILE A 68 -26.66 25.61 -17.22
N ILE A 69 -27.27 24.99 -16.21
CA ILE A 69 -28.56 25.40 -15.64
C ILE A 69 -28.46 26.81 -15.02
N LEU A 70 -27.41 27.08 -14.25
CA LEU A 70 -27.17 28.40 -13.66
C LEU A 70 -26.97 29.50 -14.73
N ILE A 71 -26.18 29.22 -15.76
CA ILE A 71 -26.01 30.17 -16.86
C ILE A 71 -27.33 30.42 -17.62
N ALA A 72 -28.11 29.34 -17.84
CA ALA A 72 -29.42 29.46 -18.44
C ALA A 72 -30.38 30.29 -17.58
N ALA A 73 -30.36 30.10 -16.24
CA ALA A 73 -31.12 30.90 -15.29
C ALA A 73 -30.69 32.37 -15.31
N ALA A 74 -29.39 32.66 -15.29
CA ALA A 74 -28.87 34.02 -15.38
C ALA A 74 -29.31 34.74 -16.66
N ILE A 75 -29.25 34.05 -17.81
CA ILE A 75 -29.72 34.59 -19.09
C ILE A 75 -31.23 34.87 -19.04
N LEU A 76 -32.00 33.93 -18.46
CA LEU A 76 -33.47 34.09 -18.38
C LEU A 76 -33.85 35.26 -17.47
N THR A 77 -33.17 35.46 -16.35
CA THR A 77 -33.37 36.61 -15.42
C THR A 77 -33.15 37.93 -16.15
N VAL A 78 -32.10 38.07 -16.97
CA VAL A 78 -31.87 39.30 -17.75
C VAL A 78 -32.95 39.52 -18.79
N ILE A 79 -33.45 38.48 -19.46
CA ILE A 79 -34.49 38.58 -20.46
C ILE A 79 -35.84 39.03 -19.87
N THR A 80 -36.17 38.59 -18.68
CA THR A 80 -37.47 38.84 -18.03
C THR A 80 -37.52 40.12 -17.20
N GLU A 81 -36.45 40.47 -16.50
CA GLU A 81 -36.38 41.59 -15.56
C GLU A 81 -35.61 42.80 -16.10
N GLY A 82 -35.01 42.67 -17.28
CA GLY A 82 -34.27 43.73 -17.95
C GLY A 82 -33.07 44.23 -17.12
N SER A 83 -33.00 45.53 -16.90
CA SER A 83 -31.88 46.14 -16.16
C SER A 83 -31.83 45.77 -14.66
N HIS A 84 -32.94 45.37 -14.05
CA HIS A 84 -33.00 44.93 -12.66
C HIS A 84 -32.42 43.51 -12.52
N GLY A 85 -32.72 42.61 -13.46
CA GLY A 85 -32.17 41.25 -13.48
C GLY A 85 -30.69 41.16 -13.88
N LEU A 86 -30.08 42.26 -14.33
CA LEU A 86 -28.64 42.27 -14.70
C LEU A 86 -27.76 42.09 -13.49
N THR A 87 -28.14 42.64 -12.35
CA THR A 87 -27.38 42.50 -11.08
C THR A 87 -27.35 41.03 -10.62
N ASP A 88 -28.52 40.38 -10.60
CA ASP A 88 -28.64 38.98 -10.21
C ASP A 88 -27.91 38.02 -11.15
N ALA A 89 -28.00 38.29 -12.45
CA ALA A 89 -27.26 37.53 -13.45
C ALA A 89 -25.75 37.68 -13.29
N ILE A 90 -25.23 38.86 -12.97
CA ILE A 90 -23.79 39.07 -12.67
C ILE A 90 -23.38 38.31 -11.42
N ILE A 91 -24.20 38.29 -10.39
CA ILE A 91 -23.98 37.54 -9.17
C ILE A 91 -23.85 36.04 -9.45
N ILE A 92 -24.84 35.47 -10.18
CA ILE A 92 -24.83 34.06 -10.55
C ILE A 92 -23.58 33.75 -11.38
N LEU A 93 -23.24 34.55 -12.38
CA LEU A 93 -22.04 34.33 -13.21
C LEU A 93 -20.74 34.45 -12.40
N ALA A 94 -20.66 35.41 -11.47
CA ALA A 94 -19.46 35.52 -10.58
C ALA A 94 -19.27 34.26 -9.73
N VAL A 95 -20.35 33.73 -9.19
CA VAL A 95 -20.29 32.49 -8.41
C VAL A 95 -19.93 31.29 -9.27
N VAL A 96 -20.49 31.19 -10.49
CA VAL A 96 -20.14 30.14 -11.47
C VAL A 96 -18.63 30.18 -11.79
N VAL A 97 -18.07 31.38 -12.01
CA VAL A 97 -16.63 31.54 -12.27
C VAL A 97 -15.79 31.14 -11.05
N LEU A 98 -16.22 31.53 -9.85
CA LEU A 98 -15.54 31.15 -8.60
C LEU A 98 -15.60 29.62 -8.37
N ASN A 99 -16.74 28.99 -8.59
CA ASN A 99 -16.89 27.55 -8.48
C ASN A 99 -16.03 26.81 -9.51
N ALA A 100 -16.01 27.24 -10.76
CA ALA A 100 -15.15 26.69 -11.79
C ALA A 100 -13.64 26.81 -11.44
N ALA A 101 -13.22 27.97 -10.93
CA ALA A 101 -11.85 28.20 -10.51
C ALA A 101 -11.46 27.29 -9.34
N PHE A 102 -12.37 27.11 -8.38
CA PHE A 102 -12.16 26.23 -7.23
C PHE A 102 -12.14 24.75 -7.64
N GLY A 103 -13.01 24.34 -8.56
CA GLY A 103 -12.99 22.99 -9.15
C GLY A 103 -11.64 22.65 -9.79
N VAL A 104 -11.07 23.58 -10.58
CA VAL A 104 -9.73 23.43 -11.17
C VAL A 104 -8.65 23.33 -10.09
N TYR A 105 -8.75 24.11 -9.01
CA TYR A 105 -7.81 24.01 -7.88
C TYR A 105 -7.87 22.66 -7.18
N GLN A 106 -9.08 22.15 -6.90
CA GLN A 106 -9.27 20.83 -6.29
C GLN A 106 -8.74 19.70 -7.19
N GLU A 107 -9.05 19.74 -8.49
CA GLU A 107 -8.56 18.77 -9.47
C GLU A 107 -7.02 18.79 -9.55
N GLY A 108 -6.41 19.97 -9.55
CA GLY A 108 -4.97 20.14 -9.52
C GLY A 108 -4.31 19.56 -8.26
N GLN A 109 -4.93 19.71 -7.09
CA GLN A 109 -4.44 19.09 -5.85
C GLN A 109 -4.52 17.56 -5.91
N ALA A 110 -5.59 17.01 -6.44
CA ALA A 110 -5.76 15.57 -6.59
C ALA A 110 -4.72 14.97 -7.56
N GLU A 111 -4.48 15.63 -8.71
CA GLU A 111 -3.47 15.20 -9.69
C GLU A 111 -2.04 15.27 -9.11
N ALA A 112 -1.69 16.38 -8.46
CA ALA A 112 -0.37 16.55 -7.83
C ALA A 112 -0.09 15.46 -6.80
N ALA A 113 -1.11 15.02 -6.10
CA ALA A 113 -1.05 13.99 -5.10
C ALA A 113 -0.83 12.58 -5.73
N ILE A 114 -1.50 12.29 -6.84
CA ILE A 114 -1.32 11.05 -7.62
C ILE A 114 0.08 11.02 -8.25
N GLU A 115 0.56 12.14 -8.78
CA GLU A 115 1.91 12.27 -9.37
C GLU A 115 3.01 12.03 -8.33
N ALA A 116 2.85 12.59 -7.12
CA ALA A 116 3.76 12.34 -6.01
C ALA A 116 3.85 10.83 -5.65
N LEU A 117 2.73 10.12 -5.70
CA LEU A 117 2.66 8.68 -5.46
C LEU A 117 3.42 7.88 -6.53
N LYS A 118 3.21 8.19 -7.81
CA LYS A 118 3.89 7.54 -8.94
C LYS A 118 5.43 7.67 -8.83
N ASN A 119 5.91 8.83 -8.38
CA ASN A 119 7.34 9.10 -8.23
C ASN A 119 8.02 8.35 -7.06
N MET A 120 7.26 7.84 -6.10
CA MET A 120 7.79 7.05 -4.98
C MET A 120 8.06 5.59 -5.33
N SER A 121 7.67 5.10 -6.50
CA SER A 121 7.69 3.68 -6.90
C SER A 121 8.44 3.44 -8.21
N SER A 122 9.50 4.20 -8.50
CA SER A 122 10.30 3.98 -9.72
C SER A 122 11.15 2.73 -9.59
N PRO A 123 11.12 1.80 -10.58
CA PRO A 123 12.00 0.63 -10.60
C PRO A 123 13.47 1.05 -10.78
N VAL A 124 14.38 0.29 -10.19
CA VAL A 124 15.83 0.49 -10.29
C VAL A 124 16.41 -0.52 -11.29
N ALA A 125 17.37 -0.10 -12.09
CA ALA A 125 18.10 -0.95 -13.02
C ALA A 125 19.59 -0.95 -12.71
N ARG A 126 20.28 -2.07 -12.94
CA ARG A 126 21.73 -2.19 -12.80
C ARG A 126 22.39 -1.98 -14.18
N ALA A 127 23.01 -0.82 -14.35
CA ALA A 127 23.70 -0.47 -15.60
C ALA A 127 25.22 -0.49 -15.41
N LEU A 128 25.93 -0.92 -16.44
CA LEU A 128 27.40 -0.82 -16.49
C LEU A 128 27.76 0.53 -17.10
N ARG A 129 28.31 1.42 -16.28
CA ARG A 129 28.83 2.73 -16.70
C ARG A 129 30.23 2.95 -16.15
N ASP A 130 31.12 3.53 -16.96
CA ASP A 130 32.51 3.74 -16.58
C ASP A 130 33.24 2.45 -16.11
N ASN A 131 32.89 1.30 -16.70
CA ASN A 131 33.37 -0.04 -16.33
C ASN A 131 33.04 -0.47 -14.89
N HIS A 132 31.97 0.13 -14.30
CA HIS A 132 31.45 -0.21 -12.96
C HIS A 132 29.93 -0.42 -13.03
N VAL A 133 29.44 -1.41 -12.27
CA VAL A 133 27.99 -1.61 -12.12
C VAL A 133 27.45 -0.54 -11.17
N VAL A 134 26.50 0.24 -11.67
CA VAL A 134 25.80 1.31 -10.92
C VAL A 134 24.31 1.06 -10.94
N GLU A 135 23.64 1.35 -9.83
CA GLU A 135 22.18 1.38 -9.78
C GLU A 135 21.69 2.72 -10.31
N VAL A 136 20.80 2.67 -11.29
CA VAL A 136 20.17 3.85 -11.92
C VAL A 136 18.66 3.70 -11.89
N ASP A 137 17.94 4.81 -11.72
CA ASP A 137 16.49 4.82 -11.97
C ASP A 137 16.25 4.34 -13.41
N SER A 138 15.35 3.37 -13.62
CA SER A 138 15.06 2.84 -14.95
C SER A 138 14.59 3.93 -15.92
N LYS A 139 14.05 5.05 -15.41
CA LYS A 139 13.68 6.22 -16.20
C LYS A 139 14.89 6.99 -16.76
N ASP A 140 16.06 6.83 -16.17
CA ASP A 140 17.30 7.50 -16.59
C ASP A 140 18.20 6.62 -17.47
N LEU A 141 17.69 5.45 -17.90
CA LEU A 141 18.34 4.62 -18.92
C LEU A 141 18.25 5.27 -20.30
N VAL A 142 19.32 5.11 -21.07
CA VAL A 142 19.44 5.69 -22.42
C VAL A 142 19.85 4.61 -23.44
N PRO A 143 19.52 4.77 -24.73
CA PRO A 143 20.03 3.88 -25.76
C PRO A 143 21.55 3.79 -25.73
N GLY A 144 22.07 2.55 -25.71
CA GLY A 144 23.49 2.23 -25.57
C GLY A 144 23.96 1.93 -24.16
N ASP A 145 23.15 2.10 -23.11
CA ASP A 145 23.48 1.58 -21.78
C ASP A 145 23.58 0.06 -21.81
N ILE A 146 24.53 -0.51 -21.06
CA ILE A 146 24.63 -1.96 -20.85
C ILE A 146 23.95 -2.28 -19.53
N VAL A 147 22.94 -3.14 -19.56
CA VAL A 147 22.13 -3.50 -18.40
C VAL A 147 22.32 -4.97 -18.05
N LEU A 148 22.50 -5.24 -16.75
CA LEU A 148 22.56 -6.57 -16.19
C LEU A 148 21.14 -7.03 -15.82
N LEU A 149 20.81 -8.25 -16.19
CA LEU A 149 19.55 -8.92 -15.88
C LEU A 149 19.79 -10.17 -15.06
N GLU A 150 19.02 -10.36 -14.00
CA GLU A 150 19.02 -11.57 -13.16
C GLU A 150 17.59 -12.01 -12.88
N ALA A 151 17.43 -13.28 -12.51
CA ALA A 151 16.12 -13.81 -12.12
C ALA A 151 15.48 -12.94 -11.03
N GLY A 152 14.27 -12.46 -11.28
CA GLY A 152 13.54 -11.52 -10.43
C GLY A 152 13.55 -10.07 -10.88
N ASP A 153 14.36 -9.72 -11.89
CA ASP A 153 14.34 -8.39 -12.48
C ASP A 153 13.18 -8.23 -13.47
N VAL A 154 12.70 -7.00 -13.61
CA VAL A 154 11.87 -6.58 -14.74
C VAL A 154 12.77 -5.94 -15.79
N VAL A 155 12.65 -6.34 -17.04
CA VAL A 155 13.40 -5.75 -18.14
C VAL A 155 13.04 -4.25 -18.24
N PRO A 156 14.02 -3.33 -18.04
CA PRO A 156 13.70 -1.91 -17.86
C PRO A 156 13.50 -1.13 -19.17
N ALA A 157 13.98 -1.66 -20.29
CA ALA A 157 13.89 -1.05 -21.62
C ALA A 157 14.05 -2.17 -22.68
N ASP A 158 13.76 -1.88 -23.95
CA ASP A 158 14.04 -2.86 -24.99
C ASP A 158 15.54 -2.98 -25.22
N MET A 159 16.05 -4.19 -25.24
CA MET A 159 17.48 -4.44 -25.36
C MET A 159 17.83 -5.64 -26.23
N ARG A 160 18.97 -5.55 -26.90
CA ARG A 160 19.62 -6.67 -27.56
C ARG A 160 20.50 -7.38 -26.55
N LEU A 161 20.28 -8.67 -26.35
CA LEU A 161 21.09 -9.47 -25.45
C LEU A 161 22.52 -9.67 -26.01
N LEU A 162 23.52 -9.53 -25.14
CA LEU A 162 24.95 -9.73 -25.41
C LEU A 162 25.46 -11.00 -24.73
N GLU A 163 24.86 -11.36 -23.57
CA GLU A 163 25.12 -12.60 -22.87
C GLU A 163 23.80 -13.16 -22.32
N ALA A 164 23.65 -14.48 -22.40
CA ALA A 164 22.51 -15.19 -21.83
C ALA A 164 22.99 -16.51 -21.21
N ASN A 165 22.99 -16.60 -19.89
CA ASN A 165 23.36 -17.79 -19.14
C ASN A 165 22.09 -18.43 -18.57
N SER A 166 21.53 -19.41 -19.30
CA SER A 166 20.24 -20.05 -18.96
C SER A 166 19.12 -19.03 -18.72
N LEU A 167 19.14 -17.91 -19.43
CA LEU A 167 18.22 -16.80 -19.25
C LEU A 167 16.84 -17.17 -19.81
N LYS A 168 15.79 -17.05 -18.97
CA LYS A 168 14.40 -17.20 -19.36
C LYS A 168 13.62 -15.95 -19.01
N ILE A 169 12.84 -15.45 -19.95
CA ILE A 169 12.04 -14.22 -19.81
C ILE A 169 10.58 -14.53 -20.13
N GLU A 170 9.69 -14.16 -19.24
CA GLU A 170 8.25 -14.19 -19.44
C GLU A 170 7.83 -12.91 -20.18
N GLU A 171 7.35 -13.08 -21.40
CA GLU A 171 6.96 -11.97 -22.29
C GLU A 171 5.43 -11.94 -22.54
N ALA A 172 4.64 -12.48 -21.60
CA ALA A 172 3.19 -12.61 -21.70
C ALA A 172 2.45 -11.30 -22.02
N ALA A 173 2.97 -10.17 -21.55
CA ALA A 173 2.40 -8.84 -21.81
C ALA A 173 2.43 -8.44 -23.30
N LEU A 174 3.39 -9.00 -24.06
CA LEU A 174 3.59 -8.72 -25.48
C LEU A 174 3.11 -9.84 -26.40
N THR A 175 3.29 -11.10 -25.96
CA THR A 175 3.02 -12.29 -26.77
C THR A 175 1.67 -12.94 -26.45
N GLY A 176 1.12 -12.69 -25.26
CA GLY A 176 -0.05 -13.37 -24.73
C GLY A 176 0.22 -14.78 -24.18
N GLU A 177 1.46 -15.27 -24.26
CA GLU A 177 1.86 -16.59 -23.79
C GLU A 177 2.57 -16.50 -22.43
N SER A 178 2.08 -17.24 -21.43
CA SER A 178 2.61 -17.22 -20.06
C SER A 178 3.83 -18.14 -19.84
N VAL A 179 4.26 -18.87 -20.87
CA VAL A 179 5.44 -19.75 -20.78
C VAL A 179 6.70 -18.90 -20.99
N PRO A 180 7.67 -18.92 -20.04
CA PRO A 180 8.90 -18.20 -20.21
C PRO A 180 9.71 -18.66 -21.42
N VAL A 181 10.21 -17.73 -22.20
CA VAL A 181 11.01 -17.96 -23.43
C VAL A 181 12.47 -18.14 -23.04
N ASP A 182 13.08 -19.25 -23.47
CA ASP A 182 14.53 -19.46 -23.39
C ASP A 182 15.25 -18.52 -24.37
N LYS A 183 16.18 -17.71 -23.87
CA LYS A 183 16.92 -16.76 -24.69
C LYS A 183 18.17 -17.39 -25.30
N ASP A 184 18.31 -17.24 -26.62
CA ASP A 184 19.40 -17.80 -27.42
C ASP A 184 20.01 -16.73 -28.34
N LEU A 185 21.29 -16.41 -28.11
CA LEU A 185 22.04 -15.44 -28.90
C LEU A 185 22.50 -15.98 -30.28
N SER A 186 22.57 -17.31 -30.40
CA SER A 186 23.03 -17.97 -31.64
C SER A 186 21.97 -18.03 -32.73
N ALA A 187 20.72 -17.72 -32.39
CA ALA A 187 19.59 -17.78 -33.32
C ALA A 187 19.72 -16.75 -34.45
N VAL A 188 19.64 -17.24 -35.71
CA VAL A 188 19.57 -16.39 -36.92
C VAL A 188 18.10 -16.11 -37.19
N LEU A 189 17.70 -14.86 -37.01
CA LEU A 189 16.30 -14.44 -37.12
C LEU A 189 16.02 -13.74 -38.45
N ALA A 190 14.86 -14.03 -39.05
CA ALA A 190 14.40 -13.38 -40.27
C ALA A 190 13.89 -11.94 -39.97
N GLU A 191 13.89 -11.06 -40.97
CA GLU A 191 13.45 -9.66 -40.81
C GLU A 191 11.95 -9.53 -40.38
N ASP A 192 11.13 -10.54 -40.68
CA ASP A 192 9.71 -10.60 -40.38
C ASP A 192 9.39 -11.46 -39.13
N ALA A 193 10.39 -11.84 -38.33
CA ALA A 193 10.21 -12.64 -37.14
C ALA A 193 9.21 -11.96 -36.17
N PRO A 194 8.14 -12.65 -35.73
CA PRO A 194 7.23 -12.12 -34.74
C PRO A 194 7.92 -11.90 -33.39
N ILE A 195 7.38 -11.04 -32.53
CA ILE A 195 8.02 -10.63 -31.27
C ILE A 195 8.36 -11.85 -30.40
N GLY A 196 7.46 -12.81 -30.25
CA GLY A 196 7.67 -14.03 -29.45
C GLY A 196 8.81 -14.93 -29.91
N ASP A 197 9.23 -14.84 -31.20
CA ASP A 197 10.30 -15.64 -31.78
C ASP A 197 11.67 -14.92 -31.72
N ARG A 198 11.71 -13.65 -31.27
CA ARG A 198 12.96 -12.88 -31.21
C ARG A 198 13.74 -13.23 -29.93
N VAL A 199 14.21 -14.45 -29.86
CA VAL A 199 14.87 -15.04 -28.67
C VAL A 199 16.18 -14.36 -28.23
N ASN A 200 16.76 -13.47 -29.05
CA ASN A 200 17.97 -12.70 -28.77
C ASN A 200 17.69 -11.26 -28.26
N MET A 201 16.41 -10.93 -28.09
CA MET A 201 15.95 -9.64 -27.53
C MET A 201 15.34 -9.83 -26.15
N ALA A 202 15.33 -8.78 -25.34
CA ALA A 202 14.52 -8.65 -24.13
C ALA A 202 13.71 -7.35 -24.20
N TYR A 203 12.44 -7.41 -23.86
CA TYR A 203 11.50 -6.31 -24.04
C TYR A 203 11.06 -5.68 -22.72
N GLN A 204 10.85 -4.37 -22.72
CA GLN A 204 10.43 -3.61 -21.55
C GLN A 204 9.18 -4.22 -20.88
N ASN A 205 9.15 -4.22 -19.56
CA ASN A 205 8.09 -4.77 -18.69
C ASN A 205 7.91 -6.29 -18.77
N SER A 206 8.86 -7.03 -19.36
CA SER A 206 8.92 -8.49 -19.28
C SER A 206 9.66 -8.94 -18.02
N ASN A 207 9.31 -10.11 -17.48
CA ASN A 207 9.86 -10.62 -16.21
C ASN A 207 10.97 -11.62 -16.45
N VAL A 208 12.13 -11.43 -15.85
CA VAL A 208 13.21 -12.42 -15.83
C VAL A 208 12.89 -13.50 -14.81
N THR A 209 12.54 -14.70 -15.28
CA THR A 209 12.11 -15.81 -14.41
C THR A 209 13.23 -16.73 -13.98
N TYR A 210 14.32 -16.83 -14.78
CA TYR A 210 15.44 -17.72 -14.50
C TYR A 210 16.74 -17.23 -15.19
N GLY A 211 17.90 -17.53 -14.59
CA GLY A 211 19.21 -17.27 -15.16
C GLY A 211 19.66 -15.82 -15.02
N ARG A 212 20.67 -15.47 -15.84
CA ARG A 212 21.22 -14.11 -15.90
C ARG A 212 21.64 -13.74 -17.31
N GLY A 213 21.67 -12.45 -17.62
CA GLY A 213 22.08 -11.94 -18.93
C GLY A 213 22.63 -10.53 -18.88
N LEU A 214 23.23 -10.13 -19.99
CA LEU A 214 23.72 -8.79 -20.25
C LEU A 214 23.13 -8.32 -21.58
N GLY A 215 22.60 -7.11 -21.62
CA GLY A 215 22.01 -6.54 -22.84
C GLY A 215 22.35 -5.08 -23.03
N VAL A 216 22.42 -4.65 -24.31
CA VAL A 216 22.54 -3.23 -24.67
C VAL A 216 21.15 -2.66 -24.93
N VAL A 217 20.83 -1.56 -24.27
CA VAL A 217 19.55 -0.83 -24.47
C VAL A 217 19.49 -0.30 -25.90
N THR A 218 18.47 -0.71 -26.63
CA THR A 218 18.25 -0.30 -28.03
C THR A 218 17.20 0.81 -28.13
N ASN A 219 16.10 0.69 -27.40
CA ASN A 219 15.00 1.63 -27.42
C ASN A 219 14.48 1.92 -25.99
N THR A 220 14.01 3.16 -25.77
CA THR A 220 13.49 3.65 -24.49
C THR A 220 12.16 4.38 -24.69
N GLY A 221 11.34 4.42 -23.64
CA GLY A 221 10.07 5.15 -23.61
C GLY A 221 9.10 4.77 -24.72
N MET A 222 8.56 5.73 -25.43
CA MET A 222 7.59 5.51 -26.50
C MET A 222 8.13 4.74 -27.72
N TYR A 223 9.47 4.57 -27.81
CA TYR A 223 10.11 3.84 -28.90
C TYR A 223 10.28 2.34 -28.60
N THR A 224 9.97 1.88 -27.38
CA THR A 224 9.90 0.46 -27.04
C THR A 224 8.67 -0.22 -27.66
N GLU A 225 8.64 -1.55 -27.72
CA GLU A 225 7.46 -2.28 -28.21
C GLU A 225 6.23 -2.00 -27.32
N VAL A 226 6.42 -1.91 -26.00
CA VAL A 226 5.36 -1.51 -25.04
C VAL A 226 4.92 -0.06 -25.30
N GLY A 227 5.87 0.86 -25.55
CA GLY A 227 5.57 2.25 -25.90
C GLY A 227 4.77 2.38 -27.19
N HIS A 228 5.04 1.54 -28.17
CA HIS A 228 4.28 1.50 -29.40
C HIS A 228 2.82 1.05 -29.19
N ILE A 229 2.61 0.01 -28.36
CA ILE A 229 1.27 -0.44 -27.96
C ILE A 229 0.55 0.67 -27.18
N ALA A 230 1.24 1.33 -26.25
CA ALA A 230 0.69 2.43 -25.48
C ALA A 230 0.26 3.61 -26.38
N GLY A 231 1.05 3.93 -27.41
CA GLY A 231 0.68 4.94 -28.41
C GLY A 231 -0.58 4.59 -29.22
N MET A 232 -0.82 3.31 -29.50
CA MET A 232 -2.07 2.85 -30.14
C MET A 232 -3.27 2.92 -29.19
N LEU A 233 -3.04 2.76 -27.87
CA LEU A 233 -4.06 2.78 -26.82
C LEU A 233 -4.26 4.16 -26.19
N ALA A 234 -3.51 5.17 -26.59
CA ALA A 234 -3.54 6.52 -26.01
C ALA A 234 -4.92 7.21 -26.07
N ASN A 235 -5.89 6.64 -26.82
CA ASN A 235 -7.28 7.08 -26.88
C ASN A 235 -8.24 6.22 -26.03
N ALA A 236 -7.72 5.27 -25.27
CA ALA A 236 -8.55 4.50 -24.35
C ALA A 236 -8.67 5.25 -23.03
N ASP A 237 -9.90 5.59 -22.64
CA ASP A 237 -10.20 6.27 -21.37
C ASP A 237 -9.59 5.50 -20.19
N GLU A 238 -8.97 6.21 -19.26
CA GLU A 238 -8.52 5.64 -17.97
C GLU A 238 -9.70 5.00 -17.25
N THR A 239 -9.58 3.73 -16.88
CA THR A 239 -10.62 3.05 -16.10
C THR A 239 -10.66 3.62 -14.69
N ASP A 240 -11.79 4.24 -14.33
CA ASP A 240 -12.04 4.76 -13.00
C ASP A 240 -11.89 3.68 -11.92
N THR A 241 -11.33 4.04 -10.78
CA THR A 241 -11.23 3.13 -9.61
C THR A 241 -12.63 2.72 -9.12
N PRO A 242 -12.79 1.54 -8.50
CA PRO A 242 -14.09 1.12 -7.95
C PRO A 242 -14.72 2.15 -7.01
N LEU A 243 -13.89 2.80 -6.17
CA LEU A 243 -14.33 3.88 -5.30
C LEU A 243 -14.87 5.07 -6.09
N LYS A 244 -14.15 5.53 -7.11
CA LYS A 244 -14.59 6.64 -7.96
C LYS A 244 -15.87 6.29 -8.74
N GLN A 245 -16.00 5.05 -9.20
CA GLN A 245 -17.22 4.54 -9.83
C GLN A 245 -18.41 4.57 -8.85
N ASN A 246 -18.24 4.10 -7.62
CA ASN A 246 -19.27 4.12 -6.58
C ASN A 246 -19.68 5.54 -6.21
N LEU A 247 -18.73 6.47 -6.08
CA LEU A 247 -19.00 7.89 -5.82
C LEU A 247 -19.71 8.56 -6.99
N ASN A 248 -19.31 8.27 -8.22
CA ASN A 248 -19.96 8.76 -9.43
C ASN A 248 -21.40 8.21 -9.55
N GLN A 249 -21.61 6.94 -9.21
CA GLN A 249 -22.95 6.34 -9.17
C GLN A 249 -23.83 6.98 -8.10
N LEU A 250 -23.29 7.23 -6.90
CA LEU A 250 -23.98 7.96 -5.84
C LEU A 250 -24.36 9.37 -6.30
N SER A 251 -23.41 10.10 -6.88
CA SER A 251 -23.66 11.44 -7.41
C SER A 251 -24.77 11.45 -8.44
N LYS A 252 -24.81 10.48 -9.37
CA LYS A 252 -25.89 10.33 -10.35
C LYS A 252 -27.26 10.08 -9.69
N VAL A 253 -27.32 9.17 -8.70
CA VAL A 253 -28.57 8.87 -7.99
C VAL A 253 -29.08 10.11 -7.25
N LEU A 254 -28.19 10.83 -6.56
CA LEU A 254 -28.53 12.10 -5.90
C LEU A 254 -29.04 13.14 -6.90
N THR A 255 -28.34 13.31 -8.03
CA THR A 255 -28.75 14.23 -9.10
C THR A 255 -30.17 13.94 -9.61
N TYR A 256 -30.50 12.67 -9.90
CA TYR A 256 -31.85 12.31 -10.32
C TYR A 256 -32.90 12.56 -9.25
N ALA A 257 -32.61 12.21 -7.98
CA ALA A 257 -33.54 12.48 -6.88
C ALA A 257 -33.83 13.98 -6.74
N VAL A 258 -32.81 14.80 -6.86
CA VAL A 258 -32.91 16.27 -6.78
C VAL A 258 -33.69 16.85 -7.93
N LEU A 259 -33.45 16.40 -9.15
CA LEU A 259 -34.24 16.86 -10.32
C LEU A 259 -35.73 16.54 -10.16
N VAL A 260 -36.07 15.39 -9.57
CA VAL A 260 -37.48 15.06 -9.24
C VAL A 260 -38.04 16.00 -8.18
N ILE A 261 -37.27 16.26 -7.10
CA ILE A 261 -37.69 17.18 -6.04
C ILE A 261 -37.85 18.61 -6.60
N ALA A 262 -36.91 19.07 -7.41
CA ALA A 262 -36.95 20.38 -8.07
C ALA A 262 -38.16 20.52 -9.00
N ALA A 263 -38.49 19.49 -9.77
CA ALA A 263 -39.67 19.47 -10.63
C ALA A 263 -41.00 19.52 -9.77
N VAL A 264 -41.03 18.78 -8.67
CA VAL A 264 -42.18 18.82 -7.72
C VAL A 264 -42.31 20.21 -7.08
N THR A 265 -41.19 20.80 -6.62
CA THR A 265 -41.15 22.14 -6.06
C THR A 265 -41.67 23.18 -7.05
N MET A 266 -41.19 23.13 -8.29
CA MET A 266 -41.65 24.00 -9.36
C MET A 266 -43.14 23.85 -9.61
N ALA A 267 -43.65 22.62 -9.66
CA ALA A 267 -45.06 22.36 -9.85
C ALA A 267 -45.90 22.92 -8.68
N VAL A 268 -45.44 22.74 -7.42
CA VAL A 268 -46.11 23.31 -6.26
C VAL A 268 -46.12 24.85 -6.31
N SER A 269 -44.99 25.48 -6.61
CA SER A 269 -44.89 26.93 -6.73
C SER A 269 -45.85 27.49 -7.78
N VAL A 270 -45.86 26.89 -8.97
CA VAL A 270 -46.71 27.38 -10.08
C VAL A 270 -48.17 27.07 -9.89
N PHE A 271 -48.55 25.82 -9.58
CA PHE A 271 -49.95 25.36 -9.59
C PHE A 271 -50.66 25.52 -8.27
N VAL A 272 -49.95 25.48 -7.13
CA VAL A 272 -50.55 25.57 -5.78
C VAL A 272 -50.44 27.00 -5.24
N ARG A 273 -49.24 27.63 -5.40
CA ARG A 273 -49.03 28.99 -4.89
C ARG A 273 -49.36 30.07 -5.92
N GLY A 274 -49.54 29.73 -7.20
CA GLY A 274 -49.82 30.68 -8.24
C GLY A 274 -48.69 31.66 -8.57
N GLU A 275 -47.44 31.26 -8.24
CA GLU A 275 -46.25 32.05 -8.58
C GLU A 275 -46.01 32.07 -10.08
N GLY A 276 -45.33 33.12 -10.52
CA GLY A 276 -44.85 33.19 -11.90
C GLY A 276 -43.86 32.05 -12.19
N ILE A 277 -43.78 31.61 -13.44
CA ILE A 277 -42.86 30.53 -13.89
C ILE A 277 -41.41 30.86 -13.54
N LEU A 278 -41.00 32.13 -13.62
CA LEU A 278 -39.62 32.52 -13.37
C LEU A 278 -39.20 32.42 -11.92
N PRO A 279 -39.95 32.97 -10.90
CA PRO A 279 -39.62 32.76 -9.50
C PRO A 279 -39.60 31.29 -9.14
N ALA A 280 -40.58 30.49 -9.62
CA ALA A 280 -40.65 29.06 -9.39
C ALA A 280 -39.43 28.32 -9.99
N LEU A 281 -38.96 28.74 -11.15
CA LEU A 281 -37.73 28.19 -11.76
C LEU A 281 -36.50 28.53 -10.95
N MET A 282 -36.35 29.77 -10.48
CA MET A 282 -35.23 30.20 -9.66
C MET A 282 -35.14 29.41 -8.32
N THR A 283 -36.27 29.20 -7.67
CA THR A 283 -36.33 28.34 -6.45
C THR A 283 -35.95 26.90 -6.77
N SER A 284 -36.37 26.36 -7.90
CA SER A 284 -36.04 25.00 -8.34
C SER A 284 -34.55 24.86 -8.70
N VAL A 285 -33.97 25.91 -9.28
CA VAL A 285 -32.53 25.96 -9.56
C VAL A 285 -31.72 26.05 -8.25
N ALA A 286 -32.15 26.89 -7.31
CA ALA A 286 -31.53 26.98 -5.99
C ALA A 286 -31.52 25.61 -5.30
N LEU A 287 -32.65 24.90 -5.34
CA LEU A 287 -32.77 23.56 -4.77
C LEU A 287 -31.87 22.56 -5.47
N ALA A 288 -31.72 22.63 -6.79
CA ALA A 288 -30.86 21.77 -7.54
C ALA A 288 -29.36 22.01 -7.18
N VAL A 289 -28.98 23.27 -7.02
CA VAL A 289 -27.62 23.65 -6.58
C VAL A 289 -27.29 23.15 -5.17
N ALA A 290 -28.24 23.32 -4.24
CA ALA A 290 -28.10 22.92 -2.85
C ALA A 290 -27.85 21.42 -2.66
N ALA A 291 -28.35 20.63 -3.60
CA ALA A 291 -28.47 19.19 -3.37
C ALA A 291 -27.30 18.36 -3.87
N ILE A 292 -26.42 18.90 -4.69
CA ILE A 292 -25.32 18.14 -5.31
C ILE A 292 -23.99 18.44 -4.60
N PRO A 293 -23.38 17.44 -3.94
CA PRO A 293 -22.07 17.62 -3.32
C PRO A 293 -20.95 17.55 -4.38
N GLU A 294 -20.82 18.62 -5.18
CA GLU A 294 -19.91 18.70 -6.32
C GLU A 294 -18.44 18.40 -5.94
N GLY A 295 -18.02 18.82 -4.73
CA GLY A 295 -16.65 18.60 -4.25
C GLY A 295 -16.36 17.20 -3.70
N LEU A 296 -17.36 16.34 -3.50
CA LEU A 296 -17.17 15.08 -2.77
C LEU A 296 -16.16 14.13 -3.41
N PRO A 297 -16.17 13.85 -4.73
CA PRO A 297 -15.17 12.95 -5.35
C PRO A 297 -13.75 13.51 -5.25
N ALA A 298 -13.58 14.83 -5.45
CA ALA A 298 -12.29 15.49 -5.33
C ALA A 298 -11.76 15.46 -3.90
N ILE A 299 -12.60 15.77 -2.91
CA ILE A 299 -12.23 15.72 -1.49
C ILE A 299 -11.82 14.30 -1.08
N VAL A 300 -12.55 13.28 -1.49
CA VAL A 300 -12.20 11.88 -1.19
C VAL A 300 -10.84 11.52 -1.79
N THR A 301 -10.56 11.93 -3.02
CA THR A 301 -9.25 11.72 -3.65
C THR A 301 -8.12 12.42 -2.87
N VAL A 302 -8.35 13.66 -2.42
CA VAL A 302 -7.39 14.39 -1.58
C VAL A 302 -7.16 13.66 -0.25
N VAL A 303 -8.21 13.18 0.40
CA VAL A 303 -8.12 12.41 1.67
C VAL A 303 -7.32 11.12 1.49
N LEU A 304 -7.60 10.35 0.44
CA LEU A 304 -6.84 9.15 0.10
C LEU A 304 -5.36 9.46 -0.13
N SER A 305 -5.07 10.52 -0.88
CA SER A 305 -3.70 10.93 -1.17
C SER A 305 -2.95 11.38 0.10
N LEU A 306 -3.58 12.15 0.98
CA LEU A 306 -2.99 12.48 2.29
C LEU A 306 -2.74 11.24 3.14
N GLY A 307 -3.65 10.27 3.08
CA GLY A 307 -3.48 8.96 3.71
C GLY A 307 -2.26 8.20 3.17
N THR A 308 -2.06 8.17 1.85
CA THR A 308 -0.89 7.51 1.24
C THR A 308 0.43 8.16 1.63
N GLN A 309 0.47 9.49 1.74
CA GLN A 309 1.66 10.20 2.22
C GLN A 309 2.02 9.85 3.67
N VAL A 310 1.00 9.66 4.53
CA VAL A 310 1.23 9.19 5.91
C VAL A 310 1.75 7.77 5.93
N LEU A 311 1.17 6.87 5.12
CA LEU A 311 1.61 5.49 4.97
C LEU A 311 3.06 5.40 4.49
N ALA A 312 3.43 6.18 3.48
CA ALA A 312 4.80 6.23 2.97
C ALA A 312 5.82 6.65 4.03
N LYS A 313 5.48 7.64 4.88
CA LYS A 313 6.32 8.03 6.03
C LYS A 313 6.46 6.94 7.10
N ARG A 314 5.59 5.92 7.06
CA ARG A 314 5.58 4.75 7.93
C ARG A 314 6.01 3.49 7.21
N ASN A 315 6.90 3.59 6.24
CA ASN A 315 7.48 2.49 5.47
C ASN A 315 6.48 1.68 4.62
N SER A 316 5.30 2.21 4.35
CA SER A 316 4.26 1.55 3.51
C SER A 316 4.04 2.36 2.24
N ILE A 317 4.67 1.95 1.14
CA ILE A 317 4.57 2.64 -0.16
C ILE A 317 3.36 2.07 -0.91
N ILE A 318 2.32 2.87 -1.03
CA ILE A 318 1.11 2.50 -1.79
C ILE A 318 1.36 2.72 -3.27
N ARG A 319 1.06 1.75 -4.09
CA ARG A 319 1.18 1.81 -5.55
C ARG A 319 -0.17 2.08 -6.24
N LYS A 320 -1.26 1.63 -5.63
CA LYS A 320 -2.63 1.85 -6.14
C LYS A 320 -3.49 2.47 -5.04
N LEU A 321 -4.09 3.64 -5.31
CA LEU A 321 -4.93 4.36 -4.33
C LEU A 321 -6.03 3.52 -3.68
N PRO A 322 -6.76 2.63 -4.40
CA PRO A 322 -7.78 1.79 -3.79
C PRO A 322 -7.27 0.86 -2.69
N ALA A 323 -5.98 0.51 -2.71
CA ALA A 323 -5.38 -0.36 -1.69
C ALA A 323 -5.49 0.23 -0.27
N VAL A 324 -5.48 1.56 -0.10
CA VAL A 324 -5.63 2.21 1.21
C VAL A 324 -6.97 1.88 1.85
N GLU A 325 -8.04 1.90 1.06
CA GLU A 325 -9.38 1.55 1.53
C GLU A 325 -9.48 0.06 1.87
N THR A 326 -8.97 -0.79 0.98
CA THR A 326 -9.03 -2.25 1.11
C THR A 326 -8.21 -2.73 2.32
N LEU A 327 -7.05 -2.11 2.60
CA LEU A 327 -6.24 -2.36 3.81
C LEU A 327 -7.09 -2.29 5.09
N GLY A 328 -7.89 -1.23 5.24
CA GLY A 328 -8.77 -1.07 6.40
C GLY A 328 -9.87 -2.13 6.53
N SER A 329 -10.15 -2.87 5.48
CA SER A 329 -11.15 -3.94 5.41
C SER A 329 -10.54 -5.35 5.50
N THR A 330 -9.21 -5.46 5.59
CA THR A 330 -8.49 -6.74 5.62
C THR A 330 -8.95 -7.62 6.78
N GLU A 331 -9.32 -8.86 6.48
CA GLU A 331 -9.76 -9.89 7.43
C GLU A 331 -8.73 -11.01 7.58
N ILE A 332 -7.99 -11.30 6.52
CA ILE A 332 -6.93 -12.33 6.48
C ILE A 332 -5.64 -11.68 6.02
N ILE A 333 -4.55 -11.91 6.74
CA ILE A 333 -3.20 -11.59 6.28
C ILE A 333 -2.47 -12.91 6.05
N ALA A 334 -2.30 -13.27 4.78
CA ALA A 334 -1.53 -14.41 4.34
C ALA A 334 -0.07 -13.98 4.17
N SER A 335 0.77 -14.33 5.13
CA SER A 335 2.17 -13.90 5.13
C SER A 335 3.12 -15.02 4.72
N ASP A 336 4.03 -14.73 3.81
CA ASP A 336 5.23 -15.55 3.66
C ASP A 336 6.03 -15.51 4.96
N LYS A 337 6.69 -16.61 5.29
CA LYS A 337 7.49 -16.72 6.52
C LYS A 337 8.80 -15.93 6.38
N THR A 338 9.57 -16.28 5.32
CA THR A 338 10.96 -15.84 5.17
C THR A 338 11.04 -14.35 4.83
N GLY A 339 11.86 -13.61 5.55
CA GLY A 339 12.10 -12.20 5.32
C GLY A 339 10.97 -11.26 5.81
N THR A 340 9.72 -11.76 5.97
CA THR A 340 8.57 -10.97 6.45
C THR A 340 8.30 -11.19 7.93
N LEU A 341 8.04 -12.44 8.33
CA LEU A 341 7.84 -12.84 9.74
C LEU A 341 9.16 -13.12 10.44
N THR A 342 10.18 -13.52 9.68
CA THR A 342 11.54 -13.81 10.15
C THR A 342 12.53 -12.81 9.58
N MET A 343 13.75 -12.80 10.12
CA MET A 343 14.79 -11.84 9.77
C MET A 343 15.48 -12.15 8.43
N ASN A 344 15.21 -13.31 7.82
CA ASN A 344 15.92 -13.84 6.65
C ASN A 344 17.44 -13.92 6.89
N GLN A 345 17.83 -14.20 8.13
CA GLN A 345 19.21 -14.31 8.55
C GLN A 345 19.35 -15.51 9.47
N MET A 346 20.03 -16.55 8.99
CA MET A 346 20.31 -17.71 9.84
C MET A 346 21.14 -17.28 11.04
N THR A 347 20.78 -17.79 12.22
CA THR A 347 21.46 -17.47 13.50
C THR A 347 21.64 -18.75 14.30
N VAL A 348 22.81 -18.93 14.92
CA VAL A 348 23.06 -20.02 15.84
C VAL A 348 22.29 -19.75 17.13
N GLU A 349 21.46 -20.71 17.57
CA GLU A 349 20.65 -20.60 18.78
C GLU A 349 21.13 -21.54 19.90
N LYS A 350 21.59 -22.75 19.53
CA LYS A 350 22.04 -23.78 20.45
C LYS A 350 23.31 -24.44 19.97
N VAL A 351 24.20 -24.74 20.88
CA VAL A 351 25.42 -25.54 20.64
C VAL A 351 25.49 -26.71 21.62
N TYR A 352 25.60 -27.95 21.12
CA TYR A 352 25.87 -29.11 21.90
C TYR A 352 27.37 -29.44 21.85
N THR A 353 28.05 -29.27 22.94
CA THR A 353 29.50 -29.51 23.04
C THR A 353 29.85 -30.04 24.43
N ASN A 354 30.89 -30.87 24.55
CA ASN A 354 31.33 -31.48 25.82
C ASN A 354 30.18 -32.20 26.59
N GLY A 355 29.25 -32.82 25.84
CA GLY A 355 28.12 -33.51 26.44
C GLY A 355 27.02 -32.62 27.01
N GLN A 356 27.08 -31.30 26.77
CA GLN A 356 26.12 -30.31 27.27
C GLN A 356 25.51 -29.50 26.15
N LEU A 357 24.22 -29.17 26.25
CA LEU A 357 23.53 -28.25 25.37
C LEU A 357 23.64 -26.86 25.98
N VAL A 358 24.24 -25.92 25.22
CA VAL A 358 24.53 -24.54 25.63
C VAL A 358 23.71 -23.59 24.74
N ASP A 359 23.13 -22.58 25.35
CA ASP A 359 22.45 -21.50 24.61
C ASP A 359 23.51 -20.60 23.94
N ALA A 360 23.23 -20.12 22.72
CA ALA A 360 24.16 -19.24 21.97
C ALA A 360 24.51 -17.92 22.70
N LYS A 361 23.68 -17.53 23.69
CA LYS A 361 23.95 -16.36 24.54
C LYS A 361 24.99 -16.59 25.61
N GLU A 362 25.30 -17.85 25.87
CA GLU A 362 26.34 -18.22 26.86
C GLU A 362 27.71 -18.17 26.19
N THR A 363 28.72 -17.72 26.93
CA THR A 363 30.10 -17.62 26.41
C THR A 363 30.75 -18.99 26.34
N LEU A 364 31.21 -19.38 25.17
CA LEU A 364 32.07 -20.55 24.97
C LEU A 364 33.55 -20.15 25.13
N ASP A 365 34.38 -21.08 25.59
CA ASP A 365 35.80 -20.88 25.59
C ASP A 365 36.34 -20.79 24.16
N ALA A 366 37.21 -19.82 23.86
CA ALA A 366 37.79 -19.64 22.56
C ALA A 366 38.62 -20.85 22.05
N SER A 367 39.04 -21.73 22.99
CA SER A 367 39.69 -22.99 22.64
C SER A 367 38.72 -24.13 22.32
N ASN A 368 37.40 -23.90 22.35
CA ASN A 368 36.37 -24.89 22.05
C ASN A 368 36.51 -25.42 20.62
N THR A 369 36.70 -26.72 20.49
CA THR A 369 36.94 -27.37 19.21
C THR A 369 35.74 -27.28 18.27
N THR A 370 34.51 -27.30 18.81
CA THR A 370 33.27 -27.12 18.01
C THR A 370 33.25 -25.74 17.35
N LEU A 371 33.60 -24.69 18.12
CA LEU A 371 33.70 -23.31 17.63
C LEU A 371 34.76 -23.19 16.54
N ARG A 372 35.88 -23.87 16.70
CA ARG A 372 36.97 -23.89 15.72
C ARG A 372 36.53 -24.59 14.40
N VAL A 373 35.94 -25.78 14.49
CA VAL A 373 35.50 -26.55 13.33
C VAL A 373 34.46 -25.79 12.51
N MET A 374 33.44 -25.18 13.15
CA MET A 374 32.40 -24.47 12.43
C MET A 374 32.91 -23.24 11.66
N ASN A 375 34.00 -22.62 12.16
CA ASN A 375 34.62 -21.47 11.50
C ASN A 375 35.65 -21.86 10.43
N PHE A 376 36.30 -23.02 10.58
CA PHE A 376 37.31 -23.50 9.64
C PHE A 376 36.69 -24.17 8.41
N ALA A 377 35.72 -25.06 8.61
CA ALA A 377 34.96 -25.68 7.52
C ALA A 377 33.90 -24.71 6.97
N ASN A 378 34.34 -23.61 6.35
CA ASN A 378 33.46 -22.49 6.00
C ASN A 378 34.03 -21.69 4.82
N ASP A 379 33.20 -21.28 3.89
CA ASP A 379 33.56 -20.49 2.70
C ASP A 379 33.17 -19.02 2.80
N THR A 380 32.65 -18.58 3.94
CA THR A 380 32.29 -17.17 4.17
C THR A 380 33.52 -16.27 4.09
N LYS A 381 33.37 -15.19 3.35
CA LYS A 381 34.35 -14.10 3.26
C LYS A 381 33.91 -12.94 4.12
N VAL A 382 34.86 -12.29 4.74
CA VAL A 382 34.63 -11.04 5.48
C VAL A 382 35.22 -9.90 4.69
N ASP A 383 34.42 -8.93 4.28
CA ASP A 383 34.88 -7.77 3.53
C ASP A 383 35.68 -6.79 4.42
N PRO A 384 36.36 -5.76 3.85
CA PRO A 384 37.10 -4.78 4.63
C PRO A 384 36.24 -3.96 5.62
N THR A 385 34.93 -3.93 5.43
CA THR A 385 33.97 -3.24 6.33
C THR A 385 33.47 -4.12 7.47
N GLY A 386 33.83 -5.43 7.46
CA GLY A 386 33.39 -6.41 8.43
C GLY A 386 32.10 -7.15 8.05
N LYS A 387 31.54 -6.90 6.86
CA LYS A 387 30.34 -7.57 6.37
C LYS A 387 30.68 -9.00 5.92
N LEU A 388 29.84 -9.95 6.33
CA LEU A 388 29.97 -11.37 5.93
C LEU A 388 29.32 -11.58 4.56
N ILE A 389 30.02 -12.31 3.69
CA ILE A 389 29.58 -12.65 2.32
C ILE A 389 29.69 -14.16 2.16
N GLY A 390 28.59 -14.84 1.87
CA GLY A 390 28.56 -16.31 1.70
C GLY A 390 27.14 -16.87 1.86
N ASP A 391 27.06 -18.21 1.90
CA ASP A 391 25.80 -18.91 2.19
C ASP A 391 25.27 -18.51 3.59
N PRO A 392 23.94 -18.26 3.75
CA PRO A 392 23.37 -17.85 5.05
C PRO A 392 23.66 -18.82 6.21
N THR A 393 23.74 -20.13 5.93
CA THR A 393 24.10 -21.13 6.95
C THR A 393 25.55 -20.98 7.40
N GLU A 394 26.44 -20.66 6.46
CA GLU A 394 27.87 -20.48 6.74
C GLU A 394 28.17 -19.16 7.43
N THR A 395 27.55 -18.08 6.95
CA THR A 395 27.69 -16.75 7.56
C THR A 395 27.22 -16.75 9.02
N ALA A 396 26.16 -17.52 9.35
CA ALA A 396 25.68 -17.68 10.72
C ALA A 396 26.74 -18.29 11.66
N LEU A 397 27.50 -19.27 11.18
CA LEU A 397 28.57 -19.91 11.95
C LEU A 397 29.74 -18.97 12.22
N VAL A 398 30.14 -18.19 11.20
CA VAL A 398 31.20 -17.19 11.36
C VAL A 398 30.75 -16.02 12.24
N GLN A 399 29.52 -15.53 12.08
CA GLN A 399 28.97 -14.52 12.98
C GLN A 399 28.98 -14.98 14.42
N PHE A 400 28.52 -16.19 14.69
CA PHE A 400 28.57 -16.77 16.03
C PHE A 400 30.01 -16.85 16.56
N GLY A 401 30.98 -17.20 15.70
CA GLY A 401 32.40 -17.16 16.05
C GLY A 401 32.83 -15.76 16.52
N LEU A 402 32.53 -14.74 15.74
CA LEU A 402 32.84 -13.36 16.09
C LEU A 402 32.16 -12.91 17.40
N ASP A 403 30.91 -13.28 17.62
CA ASP A 403 30.17 -12.99 18.86
C ASP A 403 30.80 -13.69 20.09
N GLN A 404 31.46 -14.83 19.90
CA GLN A 404 32.24 -15.56 20.91
C GLN A 404 33.72 -15.09 20.99
N ASN A 405 34.11 -13.98 20.38
CA ASN A 405 35.46 -13.45 20.28
C ASN A 405 36.47 -14.40 19.56
N PHE A 406 35.98 -15.22 18.63
CA PHE A 406 36.79 -16.06 17.75
C PHE A 406 36.79 -15.44 16.34
N ASP A 407 37.84 -14.64 16.03
CA ASP A 407 37.97 -14.08 14.69
C ASP A 407 38.75 -15.05 13.80
N VAL A 408 38.03 -15.73 12.90
CA VAL A 408 38.63 -16.71 11.99
C VAL A 408 39.74 -16.12 11.11
N ARG A 409 39.69 -14.81 10.79
CA ARG A 409 40.73 -14.15 9.97
C ARG A 409 42.07 -14.16 10.67
N GLU A 410 42.08 -13.87 11.97
CA GLU A 410 43.33 -13.88 12.75
C GLU A 410 43.89 -15.29 12.87
N VAL A 411 43.01 -16.28 13.05
CA VAL A 411 43.43 -17.67 13.18
C VAL A 411 43.96 -18.24 11.87
N LEU A 412 43.33 -17.91 10.73
CA LEU A 412 43.76 -18.36 9.40
C LEU A 412 45.12 -17.79 8.96
N VAL A 413 45.62 -16.73 9.59
CA VAL A 413 46.99 -16.24 9.37
C VAL A 413 48.03 -17.22 9.94
N SER A 414 47.72 -17.81 11.12
CA SER A 414 48.58 -18.78 11.78
C SER A 414 48.36 -20.23 11.35
N GLU A 415 47.13 -20.51 10.88
CA GLU A 415 46.68 -21.85 10.48
C GLU A 415 46.00 -21.80 9.09
N PRO A 416 46.76 -21.56 8.03
CA PRO A 416 46.20 -21.37 6.71
C PRO A 416 45.52 -22.63 6.16
N ARG A 417 44.41 -22.44 5.44
CA ARG A 417 43.76 -23.49 4.66
C ARG A 417 44.70 -23.89 3.50
N VAL A 418 45.01 -25.15 3.41
CA VAL A 418 45.93 -25.73 2.40
C VAL A 418 45.23 -26.65 1.42
N ALA A 419 44.08 -27.22 1.79
CA ALA A 419 43.27 -28.05 0.91
C ALA A 419 41.82 -28.07 1.38
N GLU A 420 40.90 -28.48 0.50
CA GLU A 420 39.46 -28.57 0.79
C GLU A 420 38.78 -29.65 -0.06
N LEU A 421 37.70 -30.22 0.47
CA LEU A 421 36.64 -30.86 -0.26
C LEU A 421 35.36 -29.99 -0.10
N PRO A 422 34.94 -29.26 -1.15
CA PRO A 422 33.78 -28.37 -1.09
C PRO A 422 32.50 -29.11 -0.70
N PHE A 423 31.49 -28.38 -0.25
CA PHE A 423 30.18 -28.95 0.06
C PHE A 423 29.60 -29.67 -1.17
N ASP A 424 29.15 -30.90 -0.97
CA ASP A 424 28.44 -31.67 -1.97
C ASP A 424 27.07 -32.13 -1.43
N SER A 425 26.01 -31.88 -2.19
CA SER A 425 24.63 -32.15 -1.78
C SER A 425 24.31 -33.66 -1.66
N THR A 426 25.07 -34.52 -2.31
CA THR A 426 24.85 -35.97 -2.29
C THR A 426 25.44 -36.56 -1.00
N ARG A 427 26.68 -36.19 -0.63
CA ARG A 427 27.30 -36.62 0.62
C ARG A 427 26.95 -35.74 1.81
N LYS A 428 26.41 -34.51 1.58
CA LYS A 428 25.98 -33.53 2.60
C LYS A 428 27.06 -33.12 3.60
N LEU A 429 28.31 -33.11 3.19
CA LEU A 429 29.50 -32.83 3.97
C LEU A 429 30.36 -31.79 3.27
N MET A 430 31.16 -31.06 4.05
CA MET A 430 32.23 -30.16 3.65
C MET A 430 33.44 -30.38 4.54
N SER A 431 34.66 -30.35 3.98
CA SER A 431 35.90 -30.57 4.72
C SER A 431 36.97 -29.59 4.28
N THR A 432 37.75 -29.10 5.25
CA THR A 432 38.88 -28.20 5.01
C THR A 432 40.11 -28.73 5.78
N VAL A 433 41.28 -28.52 5.22
CA VAL A 433 42.57 -28.94 5.77
C VAL A 433 43.42 -27.71 6.08
N HIS A 434 43.83 -27.56 7.34
CA HIS A 434 44.58 -26.40 7.81
C HIS A 434 45.93 -26.81 8.36
N GLN A 435 47.00 -26.09 7.99
CA GLN A 435 48.33 -26.32 8.46
C GLN A 435 48.47 -25.79 9.89
N GLN A 436 49.03 -26.63 10.79
CA GLN A 436 49.25 -26.23 12.19
C GLN A 436 50.74 -25.82 12.38
N ALA A 437 50.95 -24.95 13.39
CA ALA A 437 52.32 -24.51 13.74
C ALA A 437 53.24 -25.66 14.12
N ALA A 438 52.72 -26.78 14.60
CA ALA A 438 53.44 -27.99 14.94
C ALA A 438 53.88 -28.82 13.69
N GLY A 439 53.47 -28.44 12.48
CA GLY A 439 53.77 -29.12 11.24
C GLY A 439 52.83 -30.24 10.84
N ASN A 440 51.84 -30.58 11.67
CA ASN A 440 50.74 -31.47 11.35
C ASN A 440 49.57 -30.66 10.74
N PHE A 441 48.51 -31.35 10.33
CA PHE A 441 47.36 -30.74 9.72
C PHE A 441 46.08 -31.02 10.51
N PHE A 442 45.24 -30.00 10.63
CA PHE A 442 43.89 -30.08 11.23
C PHE A 442 42.88 -30.20 10.10
N VAL A 443 42.11 -31.28 10.09
CA VAL A 443 41.02 -31.52 9.17
C VAL A 443 39.71 -31.19 9.89
N ALA A 444 39.03 -30.14 9.46
CA ALA A 444 37.72 -29.76 9.97
C ALA A 444 36.62 -30.27 9.04
N VAL A 445 35.61 -30.89 9.55
CA VAL A 445 34.49 -31.47 8.80
C VAL A 445 33.17 -31.03 9.40
N LYS A 446 32.28 -30.48 8.57
CA LYS A 446 30.91 -30.18 8.95
C LYS A 446 29.90 -30.83 8.01
N GLY A 447 28.73 -31.16 8.52
CA GLY A 447 27.65 -31.66 7.67
C GLY A 447 26.45 -32.19 8.41
N ALA A 448 25.59 -32.90 7.66
CA ALA A 448 24.37 -33.46 8.18
C ALA A 448 24.66 -34.55 9.22
N PRO A 449 24.03 -34.50 10.44
CA PRO A 449 24.33 -35.41 11.52
C PRO A 449 24.15 -36.89 11.16
N ASP A 450 23.16 -37.24 10.33
CA ASP A 450 22.84 -38.60 9.87
C ASP A 450 23.93 -39.18 8.95
N GLN A 451 24.69 -38.34 8.26
CA GLN A 451 25.77 -38.75 7.38
C GLN A 451 27.13 -38.73 8.12
N LEU A 452 27.39 -37.65 8.84
CA LEU A 452 28.70 -37.46 9.49
C LEU A 452 28.89 -38.41 10.65
N LEU A 453 27.84 -38.76 11.43
CA LEU A 453 27.92 -39.70 12.56
C LEU A 453 28.38 -41.10 12.16
N LYS A 454 28.14 -41.53 10.93
CA LYS A 454 28.61 -42.82 10.39
C LYS A 454 30.13 -42.88 10.21
N ARG A 455 30.79 -41.73 10.14
CA ARG A 455 32.22 -41.55 9.87
C ARG A 455 33.03 -41.19 11.10
N VAL A 456 32.35 -41.10 12.25
CA VAL A 456 32.94 -40.78 13.56
C VAL A 456 33.29 -42.07 14.32
N THR A 457 34.53 -42.16 14.78
CA THR A 457 35.05 -43.30 15.58
C THR A 457 35.42 -42.88 17.01
N GLN A 458 35.56 -41.56 17.25
CA GLN A 458 35.98 -41.03 18.56
C GLN A 458 35.09 -39.84 18.94
N ILE A 459 35.10 -39.49 20.22
CA ILE A 459 34.39 -38.34 20.81
C ILE A 459 35.33 -37.56 21.71
N GLU A 460 35.25 -36.23 21.64
CA GLU A 460 35.91 -35.31 22.55
C GLU A 460 34.97 -34.86 23.67
N GLU A 461 35.42 -35.00 24.91
CA GLU A 461 34.74 -34.47 26.10
C GLU A 461 35.75 -33.77 27.00
N ASN A 462 35.58 -32.49 27.26
CA ASN A 462 36.46 -31.66 28.09
C ASN A 462 37.95 -31.80 27.74
N GLY A 463 38.26 -31.79 26.47
CA GLY A 463 39.64 -31.92 25.94
C GLY A 463 40.17 -33.34 25.93
N THR A 464 39.40 -34.35 26.32
CA THR A 464 39.82 -35.77 26.33
C THR A 464 39.16 -36.52 25.17
N ILE A 465 39.96 -37.10 24.28
CA ILE A 465 39.49 -37.91 23.16
C ILE A 465 39.40 -39.39 23.60
N ARG A 466 38.27 -40.00 23.37
CA ARG A 466 38.00 -41.41 23.60
C ARG A 466 37.22 -42.08 22.47
N PRO A 467 37.25 -43.40 22.33
CA PRO A 467 36.36 -44.10 21.42
C PRO A 467 34.89 -43.77 21.67
N ILE A 468 34.11 -43.55 20.62
CA ILE A 468 32.66 -43.28 20.71
C ILE A 468 31.93 -44.60 21.04
N THR A 469 30.98 -44.56 21.93
CA THR A 469 30.11 -45.69 22.30
C THR A 469 28.76 -45.59 21.63
N ASP A 470 27.99 -46.70 21.61
CA ASP A 470 26.61 -46.67 21.10
C ASP A 470 25.69 -45.76 21.95
N ALA A 471 26.00 -45.66 23.27
CA ALA A 471 25.26 -44.72 24.13
C ALA A 471 25.50 -43.26 23.73
N ASP A 472 26.74 -42.89 23.38
CA ASP A 472 27.08 -41.55 22.90
C ASP A 472 26.36 -41.28 21.57
N LYS A 473 26.36 -42.22 20.63
CA LYS A 473 25.64 -42.07 19.37
C LYS A 473 24.14 -41.87 19.57
N GLN A 474 23.54 -42.60 20.51
CA GLN A 474 22.15 -42.45 20.87
C GLN A 474 21.86 -41.07 21.49
N ALA A 475 22.74 -40.59 22.38
CA ALA A 475 22.61 -39.26 22.99
C ALA A 475 22.73 -38.15 21.92
N ILE A 476 23.67 -38.24 20.99
CA ILE A 476 23.83 -37.29 19.87
C ILE A 476 22.58 -37.29 18.99
N LEU A 477 22.06 -38.47 18.64
CA LEU A 477 20.85 -38.58 17.82
C LEU A 477 19.59 -38.06 18.55
N ALA A 478 19.49 -38.31 19.87
CA ALA A 478 18.40 -37.77 20.68
C ALA A 478 18.46 -36.24 20.73
N THR A 479 19.66 -35.67 20.99
CA THR A 479 19.86 -34.22 20.99
C THR A 479 19.55 -33.63 19.61
N ASN A 480 20.02 -34.23 18.52
CA ASN A 480 19.68 -33.79 17.15
C ASN A 480 18.17 -33.78 16.92
N LYS A 481 17.46 -34.84 17.36
CA LYS A 481 16.00 -34.90 17.22
C LYS A 481 15.29 -33.83 18.06
N ASP A 482 15.76 -33.54 19.26
CA ASP A 482 15.17 -32.53 20.13
C ASP A 482 15.43 -31.10 19.62
N LEU A 483 16.59 -30.84 19.02
CA LEU A 483 16.87 -29.58 18.32
C LEU A 483 16.01 -29.44 17.06
N ALA A 484 15.85 -30.50 16.27
CA ALA A 484 15.00 -30.50 15.10
C ALA A 484 13.52 -30.23 15.45
N LYS A 485 13.01 -30.79 16.58
CA LYS A 485 11.65 -30.47 17.07
C LYS A 485 11.46 -29.00 17.47
N GLN A 486 12.54 -28.28 17.79
CA GLN A 486 12.54 -26.86 18.03
C GLN A 486 12.69 -26.05 16.73
N ALA A 487 12.57 -26.71 15.57
CA ALA A 487 12.76 -26.15 14.22
C ALA A 487 14.19 -25.66 13.92
N LEU A 488 15.18 -26.14 14.68
CA LEU A 488 16.56 -25.80 14.41
C LEU A 488 17.12 -26.66 13.27
N ARG A 489 17.77 -26.03 12.30
CA ARG A 489 18.66 -26.71 11.37
C ARG A 489 19.91 -27.13 12.11
N VAL A 490 20.17 -28.43 12.16
CA VAL A 490 21.31 -28.97 12.91
C VAL A 490 22.45 -29.35 11.95
N LEU A 491 23.64 -28.86 12.24
CA LEU A 491 24.90 -29.31 11.65
C LEU A 491 25.77 -29.98 12.72
N MET A 492 26.42 -31.05 12.30
CA MET A 492 27.39 -31.75 13.12
C MET A 492 28.79 -31.29 12.77
N MET A 493 29.65 -31.15 13.79
CA MET A 493 31.04 -30.77 13.71
C MET A 493 31.94 -31.93 14.14
N ALA A 494 32.92 -32.25 13.30
CA ALA A 494 33.89 -33.27 13.59
C ALA A 494 35.26 -32.87 13.04
N TYR A 495 36.32 -33.48 13.54
CA TYR A 495 37.67 -33.17 13.13
C TYR A 495 38.62 -34.38 13.25
N LYS A 496 39.82 -34.25 12.71
CA LYS A 496 40.97 -35.12 12.99
C LYS A 496 42.29 -34.39 12.75
N TYR A 497 43.35 -34.94 13.31
CA TYR A 497 44.74 -34.51 13.00
C TYR A 497 45.40 -35.53 12.09
N VAL A 498 46.18 -35.05 11.12
CA VAL A 498 46.96 -35.91 10.21
C VAL A 498 48.34 -35.31 10.02
N ASP A 499 49.36 -36.17 9.76
CA ASP A 499 50.76 -35.74 9.63
C ASP A 499 51.10 -35.21 8.23
N ALA A 500 50.28 -35.48 7.24
CA ALA A 500 50.45 -35.00 5.86
C ALA A 500 49.13 -34.63 5.25
N ILE A 501 49.14 -33.80 4.19
CA ILE A 501 47.89 -33.48 3.45
C ILE A 501 47.35 -34.77 2.85
N PRO A 502 46.11 -35.19 3.22
CA PRO A 502 45.51 -36.43 2.72
C PRO A 502 45.14 -36.34 1.23
N GLU A 503 44.99 -37.45 0.56
CA GLU A 503 44.32 -37.49 -0.74
C GLU A 503 42.94 -36.91 -0.60
N LEU A 504 42.54 -35.98 -1.50
CA LEU A 504 41.28 -35.27 -1.43
C LEU A 504 40.10 -36.12 -1.92
N GLU A 505 39.98 -37.33 -1.32
CA GLU A 505 38.84 -38.21 -1.50
C GLU A 505 38.03 -38.31 -0.20
N SER A 506 36.68 -38.31 -0.31
CA SER A 506 35.78 -38.34 0.83
C SER A 506 36.09 -39.49 1.80
N ASP A 507 36.39 -40.69 1.27
CA ASP A 507 36.68 -41.87 2.07
C ASP A 507 38.00 -41.79 2.84
N VAL A 508 38.90 -40.88 2.44
CA VAL A 508 40.20 -40.63 3.11
C VAL A 508 40.07 -39.45 4.09
N VAL A 509 39.52 -38.33 3.62
CA VAL A 509 39.45 -37.10 4.40
C VAL A 509 38.37 -37.16 5.49
N GLU A 510 37.20 -37.75 5.16
CA GLU A 510 35.97 -37.64 5.96
C GLU A 510 35.67 -38.93 6.78
N ASN A 511 36.69 -39.78 7.06
CA ASN A 511 36.56 -40.96 7.90
C ASN A 511 37.49 -40.89 9.11
N ASP A 512 37.23 -41.75 10.12
CA ASP A 512 37.96 -41.82 11.38
C ASP A 512 38.03 -40.48 12.13
N LEU A 513 36.87 -39.85 12.23
CA LEU A 513 36.74 -38.52 12.79
C LEU A 513 36.46 -38.55 14.30
N VAL A 514 36.80 -37.45 14.95
CA VAL A 514 36.46 -37.12 16.34
C VAL A 514 35.23 -36.24 16.34
N PHE A 515 34.16 -36.65 17.01
CA PHE A 515 32.99 -35.79 17.22
C PHE A 515 33.34 -34.64 18.16
N SER A 516 33.01 -33.40 17.79
CA SER A 516 33.18 -32.23 18.63
C SER A 516 31.87 -31.62 19.12
N GLY A 517 30.81 -31.62 18.26
CA GLY A 517 29.54 -31.05 18.68
C GLY A 517 28.46 -30.99 17.60
N LEU A 518 27.28 -30.48 18.00
CA LEU A 518 26.17 -30.12 17.13
C LEU A 518 25.90 -28.62 17.26
N VAL A 519 25.50 -28.00 16.16
CA VAL A 519 25.12 -26.60 16.11
C VAL A 519 23.71 -26.52 15.56
N GLY A 520 22.79 -25.98 16.35
CA GLY A 520 21.41 -25.73 15.97
C GLY A 520 21.22 -24.26 15.60
N MET A 521 20.72 -24.00 14.42
CA MET A 521 20.50 -22.66 13.91
C MET A 521 19.10 -22.51 13.31
N ILE A 522 18.60 -21.29 13.30
CA ILE A 522 17.28 -20.94 12.77
C ILE A 522 17.36 -19.57 12.11
N ASP A 523 16.43 -19.30 11.21
CA ASP A 523 16.07 -17.93 10.83
C ASP A 523 15.05 -17.42 11.86
N PRO A 524 15.46 -16.56 12.82
CA PRO A 524 14.64 -16.18 13.95
C PRO A 524 13.48 -15.27 13.52
N GLU A 525 12.41 -15.35 14.29
CA GLU A 525 11.30 -14.41 14.17
C GLU A 525 11.74 -12.97 14.43
N ARG A 526 11.14 -12.02 13.72
CA ARG A 526 11.34 -10.59 14.00
C ARG A 526 10.81 -10.25 15.39
N PRO A 527 11.55 -9.46 16.19
CA PRO A 527 11.13 -9.13 17.57
C PRO A 527 9.73 -8.51 17.65
N GLU A 528 9.33 -7.73 16.64
CA GLU A 528 8.04 -7.03 16.58
C GLU A 528 6.89 -7.90 16.05
N ALA A 529 7.21 -9.02 15.40
CA ALA A 529 6.21 -9.82 14.68
C ALA A 529 5.19 -10.48 15.63
N ALA A 530 5.63 -10.98 16.78
CA ALA A 530 4.74 -11.61 17.76
C ALA A 530 3.71 -10.60 18.32
N GLU A 531 4.14 -9.38 18.64
CA GLU A 531 3.24 -8.32 19.09
C GLU A 531 2.28 -7.89 17.98
N ALA A 532 2.77 -7.79 16.75
CA ALA A 532 1.95 -7.47 15.58
C ALA A 532 0.87 -8.53 15.32
N VAL A 533 1.21 -9.83 15.45
CA VAL A 533 0.25 -10.95 15.36
C VAL A 533 -0.81 -10.84 16.46
N ARG A 534 -0.42 -10.51 17.70
CA ARG A 534 -1.36 -10.29 18.79
C ARG A 534 -2.34 -9.15 18.48
N VAL A 535 -1.84 -8.00 18.09
CA VAL A 535 -2.65 -6.83 17.71
C VAL A 535 -3.58 -7.15 16.54
N ALA A 536 -3.10 -7.89 15.52
CA ALA A 536 -3.92 -8.34 14.41
C ALA A 536 -5.11 -9.17 14.88
N LYS A 537 -4.87 -10.15 15.77
CA LYS A 537 -5.94 -10.99 16.33
C LYS A 537 -6.95 -10.19 17.16
N GLU A 538 -6.49 -9.24 17.98
CA GLU A 538 -7.37 -8.33 18.73
C GLU A 538 -8.21 -7.45 17.79
N ALA A 539 -7.63 -7.05 16.65
CA ALA A 539 -8.33 -6.31 15.60
C ALA A 539 -9.29 -7.18 14.75
N GLY A 540 -9.47 -8.47 15.11
CA GLY A 540 -10.31 -9.41 14.38
C GLY A 540 -9.73 -9.87 13.04
N ILE A 541 -8.44 -9.67 12.82
CA ILE A 541 -7.72 -10.11 11.63
C ILE A 541 -7.07 -11.45 11.92
N ARG A 542 -7.20 -12.40 11.00
CA ARG A 542 -6.56 -13.70 11.12
C ARG A 542 -5.25 -13.75 10.33
N PRO A 543 -4.09 -13.75 10.99
CA PRO A 543 -2.84 -14.01 10.31
C PRO A 543 -2.73 -15.50 9.98
N ILE A 544 -2.31 -15.82 8.76
CA ILE A 544 -1.97 -17.16 8.32
C ILE A 544 -0.55 -17.15 7.74
N MET A 545 0.20 -18.23 7.99
CA MET A 545 1.55 -18.39 7.48
C MET A 545 1.54 -19.30 6.26
N ILE A 546 2.23 -18.88 5.21
CA ILE A 546 2.39 -19.65 3.98
C ILE A 546 3.89 -19.76 3.69
N THR A 547 4.45 -20.99 3.59
CA THR A 547 5.89 -21.16 3.44
C THR A 547 6.27 -22.39 2.61
N GLY A 548 7.43 -22.33 1.94
CA GLY A 548 8.08 -23.48 1.33
C GLY A 548 8.79 -24.41 2.32
N ASP A 549 8.91 -24.01 3.59
CA ASP A 549 9.60 -24.76 4.64
C ASP A 549 8.89 -26.07 5.03
N HIS A 550 9.66 -26.89 5.77
CA HIS A 550 9.12 -28.13 6.37
C HIS A 550 8.03 -27.82 7.42
N GLN A 551 7.06 -28.73 7.52
CA GLN A 551 5.93 -28.64 8.45
C GLN A 551 6.38 -28.32 9.90
N ASP A 552 7.36 -29.06 10.45
CA ASP A 552 7.80 -28.89 11.83
C ASP A 552 8.40 -27.49 12.07
N THR A 553 9.15 -26.97 11.10
CA THR A 553 9.74 -25.62 11.17
C THR A 553 8.66 -24.56 11.13
N ALA A 554 7.70 -24.71 10.23
CA ALA A 554 6.59 -23.77 10.08
C ALA A 554 5.72 -23.74 11.35
N GLU A 555 5.41 -24.91 11.92
CA GLU A 555 4.63 -25.03 13.15
C GLU A 555 5.32 -24.37 14.34
N ALA A 556 6.62 -24.64 14.53
CA ALA A 556 7.37 -24.07 15.64
C ALA A 556 7.46 -22.55 15.59
N ILE A 557 7.72 -21.97 14.41
CA ILE A 557 7.72 -20.51 14.22
C ILE A 557 6.31 -19.94 14.43
N ALA A 558 5.27 -20.60 13.92
CA ALA A 558 3.89 -20.15 14.12
C ALA A 558 3.46 -20.13 15.59
N LYS A 559 3.93 -21.10 16.40
CA LYS A 559 3.73 -21.14 17.85
C LYS A 559 4.50 -20.02 18.57
N ARG A 560 5.76 -19.76 18.19
CA ARG A 560 6.57 -18.65 18.75
C ARG A 560 5.94 -17.29 18.46
N LEU A 561 5.39 -17.10 17.26
CA LEU A 561 4.69 -15.88 16.84
C LEU A 561 3.27 -15.75 17.43
N GLY A 562 2.71 -16.82 17.99
CA GLY A 562 1.34 -16.84 18.48
C GLY A 562 0.28 -16.91 17.36
N ILE A 563 0.65 -17.29 16.13
CA ILE A 563 -0.30 -17.61 15.04
C ILE A 563 -1.11 -18.84 15.46
N ILE A 564 -0.44 -19.87 15.97
CA ILE A 564 -1.03 -21.03 16.64
C ILE A 564 -0.81 -20.87 18.15
N ASP A 565 -1.82 -21.21 18.97
CA ASP A 565 -1.63 -21.20 20.42
C ASP A 565 -0.60 -22.30 20.80
N PRO A 566 0.44 -21.97 21.59
CA PRO A 566 1.44 -22.96 22.01
C PRO A 566 0.88 -24.18 22.73
N ASN A 567 -0.28 -24.02 23.37
CA ASN A 567 -0.95 -25.09 24.14
C ASN A 567 -2.01 -25.84 23.31
N ASP A 568 -2.25 -25.42 22.06
CA ASP A 568 -3.20 -26.10 21.20
C ASP A 568 -2.61 -27.43 20.72
N THR A 569 -3.41 -28.48 20.81
CA THR A 569 -3.06 -29.84 20.41
C THR A 569 -3.71 -30.26 19.08
N GLU A 570 -4.55 -29.38 18.53
CA GLU A 570 -5.15 -29.61 17.22
C GLU A 570 -4.13 -29.36 16.09
N ASP A 571 -4.31 -30.07 14.99
CA ASP A 571 -3.45 -29.86 13.81
C ASP A 571 -3.92 -28.63 13.02
N HIS A 572 -3.09 -27.61 13.04
CA HIS A 572 -3.32 -26.33 12.33
C HIS A 572 -2.41 -26.16 11.10
N VAL A 573 -1.63 -27.17 10.77
CA VAL A 573 -0.68 -27.16 9.66
C VAL A 573 -1.21 -27.99 8.50
N PHE A 574 -1.22 -27.44 7.31
CA PHE A 574 -1.61 -28.13 6.08
C PHE A 574 -0.46 -28.10 5.08
N THR A 575 -0.16 -29.23 4.46
CA THR A 575 0.97 -29.35 3.54
C THR A 575 0.55 -29.23 2.08
N GLY A 576 1.48 -28.79 1.22
CA GLY A 576 1.24 -28.77 -0.23
C GLY A 576 0.92 -30.15 -0.83
N ALA A 577 1.45 -31.23 -0.23
CA ALA A 577 1.13 -32.60 -0.65
C ALA A 577 -0.36 -32.94 -0.39
N GLU A 578 -0.85 -32.63 0.81
CA GLU A 578 -2.27 -32.81 1.15
C GLU A 578 -3.18 -31.93 0.28
N LEU A 579 -2.73 -30.72 -0.04
CA LEU A 579 -3.47 -29.82 -0.92
C LEU A 579 -3.60 -30.36 -2.34
N ASN A 580 -2.61 -31.10 -2.85
CA ASN A 580 -2.66 -31.74 -4.16
C ASN A 580 -3.67 -32.92 -4.21
N GLU A 581 -3.97 -33.54 -3.07
CA GLU A 581 -4.93 -34.63 -3.01
C GLU A 581 -6.38 -34.16 -3.00
N LEU A 582 -6.65 -32.86 -2.71
CA LEU A 582 -7.98 -32.30 -2.62
C LEU A 582 -8.35 -31.48 -3.87
N THR A 583 -9.60 -31.61 -4.30
CA THR A 583 -10.21 -30.66 -5.24
C THR A 583 -10.46 -29.29 -4.57
N ASP A 584 -10.74 -28.26 -5.36
CA ASP A 584 -11.03 -26.93 -4.81
C ASP A 584 -12.31 -26.92 -3.93
N GLU A 585 -13.33 -27.73 -4.30
CA GLU A 585 -14.56 -27.89 -3.53
C GLU A 585 -14.34 -28.62 -2.19
N GLU A 586 -13.43 -29.59 -2.16
CA GLU A 586 -13.07 -30.31 -0.94
C GLU A 586 -12.22 -29.43 -0.03
N PHE A 587 -11.23 -28.70 -0.57
CA PHE A 587 -10.42 -27.76 0.17
C PHE A 587 -11.26 -26.65 0.78
N GLN A 588 -12.27 -26.12 0.07
CA GLN A 588 -13.21 -25.12 0.56
C GLN A 588 -13.99 -25.55 1.82
N LYS A 589 -14.04 -26.83 2.14
CA LYS A 589 -14.73 -27.34 3.36
C LYS A 589 -13.82 -27.35 4.59
N VAL A 590 -12.51 -27.45 4.40
CA VAL A 590 -11.55 -27.70 5.49
C VAL A 590 -10.59 -26.55 5.76
N PHE A 591 -10.32 -25.65 4.80
CA PHE A 591 -9.26 -24.62 4.89
C PHE A 591 -9.33 -23.73 6.15
N LYS A 592 -10.53 -23.51 6.69
CA LYS A 592 -10.72 -22.68 7.90
C LYS A 592 -10.07 -23.23 9.17
N GLN A 593 -9.78 -24.52 9.22
CA GLN A 593 -9.15 -25.17 10.37
C GLN A 593 -7.65 -24.83 10.45
N TYR A 594 -7.03 -24.52 9.32
CA TYR A 594 -5.60 -24.37 9.19
C TYR A 594 -5.17 -22.90 9.22
N SER A 595 -4.07 -22.62 9.91
CA SER A 595 -3.44 -21.30 9.99
C SER A 595 -2.02 -21.29 9.43
N VAL A 596 -1.47 -22.47 9.12
CA VAL A 596 -0.13 -22.64 8.55
C VAL A 596 -0.20 -23.57 7.34
N TYR A 597 0.42 -23.15 6.25
CA TYR A 597 0.53 -23.89 5.01
C TYR A 597 2.01 -24.09 4.68
N ALA A 598 2.47 -25.35 4.77
CA ALA A 598 3.89 -25.71 4.65
C ALA A 598 4.18 -26.45 3.33
N ARG A 599 5.40 -26.31 2.79
CA ARG A 599 5.84 -26.93 1.52
C ARG A 599 4.90 -26.63 0.34
N VAL A 600 4.43 -25.40 0.24
CA VAL A 600 3.50 -24.98 -0.80
C VAL A 600 4.22 -24.46 -2.04
N SER A 601 3.64 -24.76 -3.21
CA SER A 601 4.06 -24.20 -4.50
C SER A 601 3.39 -22.84 -4.76
N PRO A 602 3.81 -22.07 -5.76
CA PRO A 602 3.14 -20.84 -6.18
C PRO A 602 1.64 -21.03 -6.50
N GLU A 603 1.29 -22.13 -7.14
CA GLU A 603 -0.11 -22.48 -7.46
C GLU A 603 -0.95 -22.71 -6.20
N HIS A 604 -0.35 -23.36 -5.19
CA HIS A 604 -1.00 -23.54 -3.89
C HIS A 604 -1.29 -22.21 -3.20
N LYS A 605 -0.36 -21.23 -3.26
CA LYS A 605 -0.57 -19.89 -2.71
C LYS A 605 -1.80 -19.22 -3.31
N VAL A 606 -1.99 -19.34 -4.64
CA VAL A 606 -3.17 -18.82 -5.33
C VAL A 606 -4.46 -19.52 -4.87
N ARG A 607 -4.43 -20.85 -4.74
CA ARG A 607 -5.59 -21.63 -4.26
C ARG A 607 -6.01 -21.25 -2.84
N ILE A 608 -5.04 -21.05 -1.94
CA ILE A 608 -5.28 -20.62 -0.56
C ILE A 608 -5.94 -19.24 -0.52
N VAL A 609 -5.39 -18.28 -1.25
CA VAL A 609 -5.96 -16.92 -1.35
C VAL A 609 -7.40 -16.99 -1.87
N LYS A 610 -7.65 -17.72 -2.96
CA LYS A 610 -8.98 -17.87 -3.54
C LYS A 610 -9.97 -18.53 -2.58
N ALA A 611 -9.55 -19.53 -1.79
CA ALA A 611 -10.41 -20.19 -0.84
C ALA A 611 -10.96 -19.19 0.22
N TRP A 612 -10.12 -18.29 0.73
CA TRP A 612 -10.55 -17.25 1.64
C TRP A 612 -11.42 -16.18 0.96
N GLN A 613 -11.09 -15.81 -0.28
CA GLN A 613 -11.92 -14.87 -1.06
C GLN A 613 -13.30 -15.43 -1.37
N ASN A 614 -13.40 -16.71 -1.71
CA ASN A 614 -14.68 -17.40 -1.96
C ASN A 614 -15.56 -17.50 -0.69
N ASP A 615 -14.95 -17.45 0.51
CA ASP A 615 -15.66 -17.32 1.78
C ASP A 615 -16.11 -15.87 2.09
N GLY A 616 -15.90 -14.96 1.15
CA GLY A 616 -16.28 -13.55 1.28
C GLY A 616 -15.27 -12.70 2.07
N LYS A 617 -14.08 -13.23 2.38
CA LYS A 617 -13.05 -12.54 3.14
C LYS A 617 -12.20 -11.61 2.27
N VAL A 618 -11.72 -10.53 2.87
CA VAL A 618 -10.72 -9.63 2.27
C VAL A 618 -9.34 -10.13 2.66
N VAL A 619 -8.55 -10.50 1.65
CA VAL A 619 -7.25 -11.14 1.82
C VAL A 619 -6.11 -10.23 1.41
N ALA A 620 -5.19 -9.97 2.34
CA ALA A 620 -3.88 -9.41 2.03
C ALA A 620 -2.85 -10.56 1.92
N MET A 621 -1.98 -10.52 0.91
CA MET A 621 -0.93 -11.52 0.67
C MET A 621 0.42 -10.85 0.58
N THR A 622 1.42 -11.35 1.31
CA THR A 622 2.81 -10.90 1.20
C THR A 622 3.64 -11.82 0.32
N GLY A 623 4.66 -11.28 -0.34
CA GLY A 623 5.62 -12.06 -1.12
C GLY A 623 6.82 -11.25 -1.55
N ASP A 624 7.95 -11.93 -1.78
CA ASP A 624 9.22 -11.30 -2.17
C ASP A 624 9.76 -11.81 -3.51
N GLY A 625 9.33 -12.99 -3.96
CA GLY A 625 9.84 -13.66 -5.15
C GLY A 625 8.95 -13.56 -6.40
N VAL A 626 9.52 -13.97 -7.53
CA VAL A 626 8.79 -14.15 -8.79
C VAL A 626 7.64 -15.14 -8.62
N ASN A 627 7.86 -16.16 -7.79
CA ASN A 627 6.90 -17.22 -7.50
C ASN A 627 5.65 -16.71 -6.75
N ASP A 628 5.74 -15.55 -6.11
CA ASP A 628 4.63 -14.93 -5.37
C ASP A 628 3.76 -14.02 -6.23
N ALA A 629 4.27 -13.55 -7.36
CA ALA A 629 3.57 -12.60 -8.21
C ALA A 629 2.13 -13.01 -8.58
N PRO A 630 1.83 -14.28 -8.91
CA PRO A 630 0.46 -14.71 -9.18
C PRO A 630 -0.47 -14.59 -7.96
N SER A 631 0.01 -14.92 -6.75
CA SER A 631 -0.76 -14.83 -5.51
C SER A 631 -0.93 -13.39 -5.05
N LEU A 632 0.09 -12.53 -5.23
CA LEU A 632 0.03 -11.08 -4.98
C LEU A 632 -1.02 -10.41 -5.86
N LYS A 633 -1.06 -10.76 -7.16
CA LYS A 633 -2.07 -10.25 -8.10
C LYS A 633 -3.49 -10.75 -7.80
N THR A 634 -3.62 -11.95 -7.25
CA THR A 634 -4.91 -12.59 -6.96
C THR A 634 -5.52 -12.04 -5.67
N ALA A 635 -4.71 -11.70 -4.69
CA ALA A 635 -5.16 -11.15 -3.41
C ALA A 635 -5.93 -9.83 -3.60
N ASP A 636 -6.76 -9.47 -2.62
CA ASP A 636 -7.42 -8.15 -2.59
C ASP A 636 -6.39 -7.04 -2.38
N ILE A 637 -5.29 -7.37 -1.69
CA ILE A 637 -4.10 -6.53 -1.56
C ILE A 637 -2.85 -7.40 -1.66
N GLY A 638 -2.07 -7.19 -2.72
CA GLY A 638 -0.72 -7.71 -2.82
C GLY A 638 0.27 -6.79 -2.10
N ILE A 639 1.12 -7.37 -1.26
CA ILE A 639 2.13 -6.67 -0.46
C ILE A 639 3.51 -7.20 -0.83
N GLY A 640 4.30 -6.38 -1.52
CA GLY A 640 5.68 -6.71 -1.90
C GLY A 640 6.69 -6.26 -0.84
N MET A 641 7.82 -6.97 -0.78
CA MET A 641 8.95 -6.59 0.06
C MET A 641 9.80 -5.53 -0.67
N GLY A 642 10.28 -4.52 0.04
CA GLY A 642 11.06 -3.40 -0.52
C GLY A 642 12.54 -3.70 -0.61
N ILE A 643 13.09 -4.41 0.39
CA ILE A 643 14.52 -4.74 0.50
C ILE A 643 14.81 -6.06 -0.20
N THR A 644 14.15 -7.14 0.20
CA THR A 644 14.37 -8.50 -0.33
C THR A 644 13.55 -8.79 -1.57
N GLY A 645 12.48 -8.01 -1.83
CA GLY A 645 11.56 -8.25 -2.93
C GLY A 645 12.17 -7.98 -4.30
N THR A 646 11.90 -8.90 -5.23
CA THR A 646 12.24 -8.73 -6.65
C THR A 646 11.38 -7.64 -7.29
N GLU A 647 11.84 -7.04 -8.37
CA GLU A 647 11.05 -6.03 -9.10
C GLU A 647 9.73 -6.62 -9.64
N VAL A 648 9.71 -7.91 -9.96
CA VAL A 648 8.50 -8.65 -10.36
C VAL A 648 7.48 -8.68 -9.22
N SER A 649 7.90 -9.02 -7.99
CA SER A 649 6.99 -9.05 -6.83
C SER A 649 6.49 -7.65 -6.49
N LYS A 650 7.37 -6.64 -6.50
CA LYS A 650 7.00 -5.24 -6.33
C LYS A 650 6.02 -4.77 -7.42
N GLY A 651 6.27 -5.17 -8.69
CA GLY A 651 5.43 -4.88 -9.85
C GLY A 651 4.02 -5.44 -9.74
N ALA A 652 3.88 -6.65 -9.18
CA ALA A 652 2.61 -7.32 -8.98
C ALA A 652 1.82 -6.80 -7.77
N SER A 653 2.46 -6.03 -6.87
CA SER A 653 1.91 -5.62 -5.58
C SER A 653 1.12 -4.32 -5.66
N ASP A 654 0.17 -4.15 -4.74
CA ASP A 654 -0.59 -2.91 -4.53
C ASP A 654 0.08 -1.99 -3.49
N MET A 655 0.89 -2.58 -2.61
CA MET A 655 1.68 -1.90 -1.59
C MET A 655 3.07 -2.55 -1.47
N VAL A 656 4.10 -1.75 -1.17
CA VAL A 656 5.47 -2.23 -0.92
C VAL A 656 5.90 -1.80 0.48
N LEU A 657 6.44 -2.73 1.26
CA LEU A 657 7.00 -2.46 2.59
C LEU A 657 8.47 -2.06 2.46
N ALA A 658 8.81 -0.82 2.78
CA ALA A 658 10.19 -0.34 2.67
C ALA A 658 11.16 -0.99 3.68
N ASP A 659 10.64 -1.62 4.73
CA ASP A 659 11.39 -2.26 5.83
C ASP A 659 11.20 -3.79 5.92
N ASP A 660 10.46 -4.38 4.99
CA ASP A 660 10.11 -5.81 4.94
C ASP A 660 9.51 -6.36 6.26
N ASN A 661 8.86 -5.52 7.05
CA ASN A 661 8.41 -5.87 8.39
C ASN A 661 6.90 -6.13 8.46
N PHE A 662 6.50 -7.31 8.94
CA PHE A 662 5.09 -7.65 9.17
C PHE A 662 4.35 -6.64 10.06
N ALA A 663 5.03 -6.08 11.08
CA ALA A 663 4.42 -5.07 11.96
C ALA A 663 3.97 -3.83 11.20
N THR A 664 4.66 -3.47 10.12
CA THR A 664 4.31 -2.34 9.26
C THR A 664 2.99 -2.58 8.52
N ILE A 665 2.63 -3.84 8.22
CA ILE A 665 1.32 -4.18 7.66
C ILE A 665 0.19 -3.81 8.64
N ILE A 666 0.38 -4.10 9.92
CA ILE A 666 -0.62 -3.81 10.95
C ILE A 666 -0.80 -2.30 11.12
N VAL A 667 0.29 -1.54 11.07
CA VAL A 667 0.24 -0.07 11.04
C VAL A 667 -0.48 0.45 9.79
N ALA A 668 -0.25 -0.18 8.63
CA ALA A 668 -0.93 0.17 7.39
C ALA A 668 -2.44 -0.13 7.45
N VAL A 669 -2.85 -1.23 8.08
CA VAL A 669 -4.27 -1.54 8.33
C VAL A 669 -4.92 -0.50 9.25
N GLU A 670 -4.24 -0.09 10.32
CA GLU A 670 -4.73 0.98 11.22
C GLU A 670 -4.96 2.28 10.46
N GLU A 671 -3.98 2.71 9.65
CA GLU A 671 -4.10 3.91 8.81
C GLU A 671 -5.21 3.75 7.76
N GLY A 672 -5.36 2.58 7.15
CA GLY A 672 -6.45 2.29 6.20
C GLY A 672 -7.84 2.40 6.86
N ARG A 673 -8.00 1.88 8.07
CA ARG A 673 -9.24 2.03 8.88
C ARG A 673 -9.52 3.49 9.19
N LYS A 674 -8.50 4.25 9.57
CA LYS A 674 -8.60 5.68 9.85
C LYS A 674 -9.01 6.47 8.59
N VAL A 675 -8.36 6.24 7.47
CA VAL A 675 -8.67 6.92 6.20
C VAL A 675 -10.12 6.67 5.78
N PHE A 676 -10.58 5.43 5.85
CA PHE A 676 -11.97 5.12 5.53
C PHE A 676 -12.96 5.79 6.50
N SER A 677 -12.68 5.74 7.80
CA SER A 677 -13.52 6.43 8.81
C SER A 677 -13.59 7.93 8.52
N ASN A 678 -12.48 8.54 8.11
CA ASN A 678 -12.44 9.96 7.77
C ASN A 678 -13.22 10.27 6.49
N ILE A 679 -13.17 9.38 5.48
CA ILE A 679 -14.03 9.49 4.28
C ILE A 679 -15.51 9.41 4.70
N GLN A 680 -15.90 8.49 5.59
CA GLN A 680 -17.26 8.42 6.10
C GLN A 680 -17.69 9.71 6.82
N LYS A 681 -16.82 10.29 7.64
CA LYS A 681 -17.08 11.58 8.32
C LYS A 681 -17.30 12.70 7.31
N THR A 682 -16.45 12.78 6.30
CA THR A 682 -16.60 13.77 5.22
C THR A 682 -17.92 13.59 4.45
N ILE A 683 -18.26 12.36 4.09
CA ILE A 683 -19.53 12.02 3.42
C ILE A 683 -20.72 12.38 4.32
N GLN A 684 -20.70 12.00 5.60
CA GLN A 684 -21.75 12.32 6.56
C GLN A 684 -21.94 13.84 6.69
N TYR A 685 -20.84 14.59 6.79
CA TYR A 685 -20.88 16.04 6.91
C TYR A 685 -21.53 16.68 5.71
N LEU A 686 -21.00 16.44 4.50
CA LEU A 686 -21.50 17.05 3.27
C LEU A 686 -22.93 16.64 2.95
N LEU A 687 -23.27 15.36 3.05
CA LEU A 687 -24.62 14.89 2.72
C LEU A 687 -25.67 15.33 3.75
N SER A 688 -25.32 15.48 5.03
CA SER A 688 -26.26 16.03 6.01
C SER A 688 -26.53 17.51 5.80
N ALA A 689 -25.51 18.29 5.39
CA ALA A 689 -25.63 19.69 4.99
C ALA A 689 -26.57 19.82 3.76
N ASN A 690 -26.27 19.12 2.67
CA ASN A 690 -27.07 19.16 1.46
C ASN A 690 -28.51 18.67 1.69
N THR A 691 -28.71 17.66 2.53
CA THR A 691 -30.05 17.20 2.93
C THR A 691 -30.82 18.31 3.65
N ALA A 692 -30.16 19.06 4.53
CA ALA A 692 -30.77 20.18 5.22
C ALA A 692 -31.19 21.31 4.27
N GLU A 693 -30.31 21.69 3.36
CA GLU A 693 -30.54 22.72 2.33
C GLU A 693 -31.74 22.37 1.46
N VAL A 694 -31.79 21.15 0.92
CA VAL A 694 -32.89 20.64 0.11
C VAL A 694 -34.20 20.66 0.85
N LEU A 695 -34.20 20.15 2.08
CA LEU A 695 -35.44 20.12 2.91
C LEU A 695 -35.85 21.51 3.33
N CYS A 696 -34.93 22.45 3.61
CA CYS A 696 -35.25 23.83 3.93
C CYS A 696 -35.98 24.48 2.77
N ILE A 697 -35.47 24.42 1.55
CA ILE A 697 -36.09 25.03 0.37
C ILE A 697 -37.42 24.37 0.06
N PHE A 698 -37.46 23.03 0.06
CA PHE A 698 -38.71 22.30 -0.22
C PHE A 698 -39.83 22.63 0.78
N LEU A 699 -39.55 22.56 2.07
CA LEU A 699 -40.56 22.87 3.10
C LEU A 699 -40.91 24.38 3.12
N ALA A 700 -39.93 25.26 2.92
CA ALA A 700 -40.19 26.70 2.79
C ALA A 700 -41.14 26.98 1.63
N THR A 701 -40.93 26.35 0.47
CA THR A 701 -41.87 26.47 -0.68
C THR A 701 -43.26 26.03 -0.32
N LEU A 702 -43.43 24.94 0.44
CA LEU A 702 -44.77 24.49 0.92
C LEU A 702 -45.44 25.49 1.89
N PHE A 703 -44.65 26.17 2.74
CA PHE A 703 -45.12 27.18 3.66
C PHE A 703 -45.34 28.55 3.05
N GLY A 704 -44.89 28.76 1.82
CA GLY A 704 -44.93 30.07 1.15
C GLY A 704 -43.84 31.01 1.65
N TRP A 705 -42.72 30.49 2.10
CA TRP A 705 -41.57 31.23 2.55
C TRP A 705 -40.43 31.22 1.52
N ASP A 706 -39.67 32.31 1.45
CA ASP A 706 -38.45 32.42 0.66
C ASP A 706 -37.26 32.52 1.64
N VAL A 707 -36.66 31.37 1.99
CA VAL A 707 -35.76 31.25 3.15
C VAL A 707 -34.32 31.48 2.76
N LEU A 708 -33.89 31.06 1.57
CA LEU A 708 -32.52 31.10 1.11
C LEU A 708 -32.45 31.40 -0.38
N GLU A 709 -31.49 32.21 -0.77
CA GLU A 709 -31.19 32.51 -2.18
C GLU A 709 -30.08 31.58 -2.72
N PRO A 710 -29.97 31.37 -4.04
CA PRO A 710 -28.93 30.56 -4.66
C PRO A 710 -27.51 30.96 -4.27
N VAL A 711 -27.25 32.25 -4.12
CA VAL A 711 -25.93 32.78 -3.72
C VAL A 711 -25.53 32.38 -2.32
N HIS A 712 -26.49 32.26 -1.40
CA HIS A 712 -26.26 31.81 -0.03
C HIS A 712 -25.78 30.35 -0.01
N LEU A 713 -26.47 29.48 -0.76
CA LEU A 713 -26.16 28.06 -0.83
C LEU A 713 -24.81 27.80 -1.48
N LEU A 714 -24.55 28.49 -2.60
CA LEU A 714 -23.27 28.39 -3.28
C LEU A 714 -22.10 28.81 -2.38
N TRP A 715 -22.25 29.90 -1.59
CA TRP A 715 -21.21 30.32 -0.66
C TRP A 715 -21.01 29.32 0.47
N ILE A 716 -22.08 28.80 1.04
CA ILE A 716 -22.01 27.80 2.11
C ILE A 716 -21.28 26.56 1.59
N ASN A 717 -21.72 25.98 0.48
CA ASN A 717 -21.12 24.78 -0.12
C ASN A 717 -19.67 24.96 -0.50
N LEU A 718 -19.32 26.12 -1.11
CA LEU A 718 -17.96 26.39 -1.58
C LEU A 718 -17.01 26.71 -0.43
N VAL A 719 -17.42 27.53 0.55
CA VAL A 719 -16.52 28.10 1.54
C VAL A 719 -16.69 27.42 2.90
N THR A 720 -17.93 27.35 3.38
CA THR A 720 -18.20 26.91 4.76
C THR A 720 -18.06 25.39 4.89
N ASP A 721 -18.43 24.64 3.85
CA ASP A 721 -18.45 23.18 3.91
C ASP A 721 -17.16 22.53 3.41
N THR A 722 -16.55 23.04 2.36
CA THR A 722 -15.38 22.43 1.75
C THR A 722 -14.16 22.39 2.65
N LEU A 723 -13.84 23.50 3.35
CA LEU A 723 -12.65 23.57 4.19
C LEU A 723 -12.73 22.64 5.40
N PRO A 724 -13.84 22.58 6.18
CA PRO A 724 -14.00 21.59 7.24
C PRO A 724 -14.03 20.16 6.72
N ALA A 725 -14.64 19.90 5.55
CA ALA A 725 -14.69 18.56 4.93
C ALA A 725 -13.30 18.00 4.64
N ILE A 726 -12.42 18.83 4.04
CA ILE A 726 -11.01 18.44 3.81
C ILE A 726 -10.29 18.21 5.15
N ALA A 727 -10.53 19.06 6.14
CA ALA A 727 -9.91 18.93 7.46
C ALA A 727 -10.38 17.68 8.21
N LEU A 728 -11.64 17.25 8.07
CA LEU A 728 -12.15 15.99 8.60
C LEU A 728 -11.44 14.77 7.96
N GLY A 729 -11.01 14.89 6.72
CA GLY A 729 -10.26 13.85 6.02
C GLY A 729 -8.92 13.48 6.66
N VAL A 730 -8.34 14.35 7.48
CA VAL A 730 -7.08 14.13 8.22
C VAL A 730 -7.28 14.03 9.73
N GLU A 731 -8.49 13.72 10.18
CA GLU A 731 -8.79 13.53 11.59
C GLU A 731 -7.95 12.38 12.17
N PRO A 732 -7.40 12.50 13.39
CA PRO A 732 -6.72 11.41 14.07
C PRO A 732 -7.61 10.17 14.22
N ALA A 733 -6.99 8.99 14.32
CA ALA A 733 -7.71 7.75 14.56
C ALA A 733 -8.56 7.84 15.85
N GLU A 734 -9.76 7.27 15.79
CA GLU A 734 -10.61 7.15 16.98
C GLU A 734 -9.96 6.15 17.97
N PRO A 735 -10.08 6.40 19.28
CA PRO A 735 -9.59 5.47 20.28
C PRO A 735 -10.20 4.07 20.09
N GLY A 736 -9.36 3.03 20.09
CA GLY A 736 -9.82 1.65 19.96
C GLY A 736 -10.09 1.20 18.51
N ILE A 737 -9.65 1.92 17.48
CA ILE A 737 -9.87 1.54 16.07
C ILE A 737 -9.36 0.14 15.72
N MET A 738 -8.32 -0.33 16.43
CA MET A 738 -7.74 -1.68 16.29
C MET A 738 -8.33 -2.70 17.27
N THR A 739 -9.38 -2.37 18.03
CA THR A 739 -10.14 -3.35 18.81
C THR A 739 -11.47 -3.74 18.13
N HIS A 740 -11.76 -3.13 17.00
CA HIS A 740 -12.96 -3.41 16.23
C HIS A 740 -12.69 -4.47 15.15
N LYS A 741 -13.73 -5.27 14.84
CA LYS A 741 -13.64 -6.26 13.76
C LYS A 741 -13.50 -5.57 12.39
N PRO A 742 -12.86 -6.21 11.42
CA PRO A 742 -12.84 -5.71 10.04
C PRO A 742 -14.23 -5.58 9.44
N ARG A 743 -14.42 -4.62 8.58
CA ARG A 743 -15.72 -4.30 7.97
C ARG A 743 -16.20 -5.32 6.95
N GLY A 744 -15.30 -6.12 6.40
CA GLY A 744 -15.59 -7.09 5.35
C GLY A 744 -15.85 -6.48 3.96
N ARG A 745 -16.00 -7.36 2.97
CA ARG A 745 -16.08 -7.01 1.53
C ARG A 745 -17.32 -6.18 1.15
N ASN A 746 -18.43 -6.35 1.84
CA ASN A 746 -19.72 -5.72 1.48
C ASN A 746 -20.01 -4.44 2.26
N SER A 747 -19.02 -3.83 2.93
CA SER A 747 -19.23 -2.61 3.69
C SER A 747 -19.47 -1.41 2.78
N SER A 748 -20.50 -0.62 3.09
CA SER A 748 -20.81 0.64 2.41
C SER A 748 -20.30 1.83 3.22
N PHE A 749 -20.02 2.94 2.56
CA PHE A 749 -19.75 4.21 3.25
C PHE A 749 -20.92 4.68 4.14
N PHE A 750 -22.11 4.18 3.92
CA PHE A 750 -23.31 4.45 4.71
C PHE A 750 -23.54 3.50 5.87
N SER A 751 -22.68 2.49 6.03
CA SER A 751 -22.74 1.53 7.15
C SER A 751 -22.33 2.20 8.49
N GLY A 752 -22.46 1.46 9.58
CA GLY A 752 -22.02 1.95 10.89
C GLY A 752 -22.81 3.16 11.42
N GLY A 753 -24.09 3.30 11.04
CA GLY A 753 -24.95 4.39 11.53
C GLY A 753 -24.84 5.71 10.76
N VAL A 754 -23.97 5.78 9.73
CA VAL A 754 -23.74 7.00 8.95
C VAL A 754 -25.01 7.47 8.23
N LEU A 755 -25.75 6.56 7.56
CA LEU A 755 -26.99 6.91 6.85
C LEU A 755 -28.06 7.48 7.79
N SER A 756 -28.28 6.84 8.93
CA SER A 756 -29.26 7.33 9.94
C SER A 756 -28.83 8.69 10.49
N SER A 757 -27.52 8.90 10.65
CA SER A 757 -26.95 10.18 11.08
C SER A 757 -27.18 11.29 10.04
N ILE A 758 -26.96 11.04 8.76
CA ILE A 758 -27.24 11.98 7.67
C ILE A 758 -28.70 12.42 7.70
N ILE A 759 -29.63 11.45 7.82
CA ILE A 759 -31.07 11.72 7.78
C ILE A 759 -31.52 12.55 8.99
N TYR A 760 -31.22 12.10 10.23
CA TYR A 760 -31.75 12.85 11.40
C TYR A 760 -31.06 14.20 11.58
N GLN A 761 -29.76 14.29 11.23
CA GLN A 761 -28.98 15.55 11.30
C GLN A 761 -29.48 16.55 10.26
N GLY A 762 -29.76 16.11 9.04
CA GLY A 762 -30.35 16.95 7.99
C GLY A 762 -31.74 17.48 8.41
N ILE A 763 -32.59 16.62 8.94
CA ILE A 763 -33.91 17.04 9.47
C ILE A 763 -33.78 18.03 10.64
N LEU A 764 -32.85 17.79 11.57
CA LEU A 764 -32.61 18.68 12.71
C LEU A 764 -32.13 20.07 12.24
N GLN A 765 -31.17 20.12 11.34
CA GLN A 765 -30.65 21.36 10.76
C GLN A 765 -31.81 22.15 10.10
N THR A 766 -32.63 21.47 9.27
CA THR A 766 -33.81 22.03 8.63
C THR A 766 -34.75 22.67 9.64
N ALA A 767 -35.07 21.92 10.70
CA ALA A 767 -35.98 22.39 11.74
C ALA A 767 -35.44 23.64 12.50
N LEU A 768 -34.13 23.68 12.75
CA LEU A 768 -33.47 24.82 13.40
C LEU A 768 -33.47 26.06 12.48
N VAL A 769 -33.12 25.91 11.22
CA VAL A 769 -33.09 27.01 10.25
C VAL A 769 -34.48 27.59 10.01
N LEU A 770 -35.49 26.74 9.73
CA LEU A 770 -36.88 27.18 9.53
C LEU A 770 -37.49 27.74 10.84
N GLY A 771 -37.10 27.21 12.00
CA GLY A 771 -37.50 27.72 13.30
C GLY A 771 -36.98 29.12 13.56
N VAL A 772 -35.72 29.41 13.23
CA VAL A 772 -35.13 30.76 13.36
C VAL A 772 -35.75 31.73 12.34
N TYR A 773 -35.98 31.30 11.10
CA TYR A 773 -36.72 32.10 10.09
C TYR A 773 -38.14 32.43 10.56
N GLY A 774 -38.90 31.43 11.02
CA GLY A 774 -40.23 31.60 11.56
C GLY A 774 -40.29 32.50 12.80
N PHE A 775 -39.26 32.41 13.68
CA PHE A 775 -39.15 33.33 14.82
C PHE A 775 -39.04 34.79 14.36
N ALA A 776 -38.25 35.11 13.37
CA ALA A 776 -38.12 36.46 12.83
C ALA A 776 -39.42 37.00 12.25
N LEU A 777 -40.24 36.15 11.62
CA LEU A 777 -41.54 36.51 11.11
C LEU A 777 -42.58 36.73 12.24
N LEU A 778 -42.50 35.95 13.31
CA LEU A 778 -43.47 36.01 14.47
C LEU A 778 -43.15 37.17 15.43
N TYR A 779 -41.87 37.56 15.55
CA TYR A 779 -41.39 38.62 16.43
C TYR A 779 -40.60 39.64 15.66
N PRO A 780 -41.25 40.38 14.71
CA PRO A 780 -40.54 41.33 13.85
C PRO A 780 -40.06 42.56 14.62
N GLU A 781 -38.85 43.00 14.31
CA GLU A 781 -38.30 44.26 14.87
C GLU A 781 -38.64 45.48 13.97
N HIS A 782 -39.04 45.24 12.76
CA HIS A 782 -39.45 46.24 11.76
C HIS A 782 -40.99 46.20 11.47
N SER A 783 -41.48 47.25 10.86
CA SER A 783 -42.92 47.36 10.52
C SER A 783 -43.22 47.08 9.03
N ILE A 784 -42.17 47.08 8.18
CA ILE A 784 -42.26 46.89 6.74
C ILE A 784 -41.91 45.42 6.42
N TYR A 785 -42.76 44.78 5.67
CA TYR A 785 -42.61 43.35 5.34
C TYR A 785 -41.27 43.04 4.65
N GLU A 786 -40.79 43.91 3.77
CA GLU A 786 -39.54 43.78 3.06
C GLU A 786 -38.34 43.75 4.02
N GLU A 787 -38.32 44.62 5.05
CA GLU A 787 -37.30 44.65 6.09
C GLU A 787 -37.38 43.40 6.98
N ILE A 788 -38.58 42.99 7.38
CA ILE A 788 -38.81 41.78 8.18
C ILE A 788 -38.30 40.54 7.43
N HIS A 789 -38.59 40.47 6.14
CA HIS A 789 -38.17 39.36 5.28
C HIS A 789 -36.64 39.33 5.11
N ALA A 790 -36.03 40.50 4.89
CA ALA A 790 -34.56 40.60 4.78
C ALA A 790 -33.84 40.15 6.06
N ASP A 791 -34.39 40.49 7.23
CA ASP A 791 -33.89 40.04 8.54
C ASP A 791 -34.05 38.52 8.70
N ALA A 792 -35.22 37.99 8.37
CA ALA A 792 -35.53 36.55 8.48
C ALA A 792 -34.63 35.73 7.55
N LEU A 793 -34.43 36.17 6.32
CA LEU A 793 -33.53 35.57 5.33
C LEU A 793 -32.07 35.59 5.82
N THR A 794 -31.64 36.76 6.34
CA THR A 794 -30.29 36.88 6.90
C THR A 794 -30.09 35.97 8.09
N MET A 795 -31.03 35.92 9.02
CA MET A 795 -30.99 35.02 10.18
C MET A 795 -30.94 33.54 9.76
N ALA A 796 -31.71 33.13 8.75
CA ALA A 796 -31.70 31.76 8.21
C ALA A 796 -30.34 31.42 7.56
N TYR A 797 -29.79 32.31 6.74
CA TYR A 797 -28.48 32.15 6.09
C TYR A 797 -27.37 32.01 7.12
N VAL A 798 -27.31 32.92 8.08
CA VAL A 798 -26.30 32.91 9.14
C VAL A 798 -26.46 31.66 10.04
N THR A 799 -27.71 31.31 10.39
CA THR A 799 -27.96 30.09 11.17
C THR A 799 -27.47 28.85 10.43
N LEU A 800 -27.77 28.71 9.14
CA LEU A 800 -27.31 27.56 8.36
C LEU A 800 -25.78 27.50 8.31
N GLY A 801 -25.10 28.60 7.98
CA GLY A 801 -23.64 28.64 7.93
C GLY A 801 -22.98 28.34 9.29
N LEU A 802 -23.51 28.87 10.40
CA LEU A 802 -23.02 28.57 11.74
C LEU A 802 -23.30 27.12 12.15
N ILE A 803 -24.47 26.57 11.79
CA ILE A 803 -24.75 25.14 12.02
C ILE A 803 -23.71 24.28 11.33
N GLN A 804 -23.33 24.55 10.09
CA GLN A 804 -22.32 23.76 9.39
C GLN A 804 -20.98 23.76 10.15
N LEU A 805 -20.52 24.91 10.63
CA LEU A 805 -19.27 25.02 11.38
C LEU A 805 -19.29 24.24 12.71
N VAL A 806 -20.40 24.34 13.46
CA VAL A 806 -20.51 23.60 14.74
C VAL A 806 -20.82 22.12 14.51
N HIS A 807 -21.55 21.79 13.45
CA HIS A 807 -21.85 20.42 13.06
C HIS A 807 -20.60 19.65 12.63
N ALA A 808 -19.62 20.31 12.02
CA ALA A 808 -18.33 19.70 11.70
C ALA A 808 -17.66 19.05 12.93
N TYR A 809 -17.85 19.61 14.13
CA TYR A 809 -17.41 18.96 15.38
C TYR A 809 -18.23 17.72 15.71
N ASN A 810 -19.53 17.71 15.42
CA ASN A 810 -20.38 16.57 15.69
C ASN A 810 -19.99 15.34 14.87
N VAL A 811 -19.55 15.52 13.63
CA VAL A 811 -19.19 14.42 12.73
C VAL A 811 -17.77 13.88 12.93
N LYS A 812 -17.00 14.39 13.89
CA LYS A 812 -15.70 13.80 14.25
C LYS A 812 -15.80 12.34 14.69
N SER A 813 -16.97 11.90 15.15
CA SER A 813 -17.33 10.50 15.36
C SER A 813 -18.84 10.32 15.23
N VAL A 814 -19.28 9.17 14.78
CA VAL A 814 -20.71 8.82 14.67
C VAL A 814 -21.34 8.63 16.03
N TYR A 815 -20.65 7.97 16.96
CA TYR A 815 -21.20 7.56 18.27
C TYR A 815 -20.50 8.21 19.46
N GLN A 816 -19.20 8.49 19.36
CA GLN A 816 -18.44 9.04 20.47
C GLN A 816 -18.73 10.53 20.64
N SER A 817 -18.72 10.99 21.93
CA SER A 817 -18.84 12.41 22.22
C SER A 817 -17.65 13.19 21.66
N VAL A 818 -17.92 14.39 21.16
CA VAL A 818 -16.88 15.29 20.67
C VAL A 818 -15.84 15.63 21.78
N PHE A 819 -16.25 15.59 23.04
CA PHE A 819 -15.35 15.81 24.18
C PHE A 819 -14.42 14.61 24.43
N THR A 820 -14.83 13.40 24.10
CA THR A 820 -14.02 12.18 24.20
C THR A 820 -13.02 12.07 23.06
N VAL A 821 -13.45 12.35 21.82
CA VAL A 821 -12.58 12.34 20.63
C VAL A 821 -11.52 13.44 20.71
N GLY A 822 -11.86 14.57 21.28
CA GLY A 822 -11.00 15.74 21.49
C GLY A 822 -11.21 16.85 20.45
N LEU A 823 -11.58 18.00 20.96
CA LEU A 823 -11.94 19.17 20.14
C LEU A 823 -10.76 19.67 19.29
N PHE A 824 -9.55 19.72 19.86
CA PHE A 824 -8.41 20.44 19.29
C PHE A 824 -7.27 19.56 18.79
N LYS A 825 -7.44 18.26 18.67
CA LYS A 825 -6.39 17.33 18.22
C LYS A 825 -5.98 17.52 16.77
N ASN A 826 -6.92 17.92 15.90
CA ASN A 826 -6.68 18.14 14.48
C ASN A 826 -6.29 19.60 14.22
N LYS A 827 -5.03 19.87 13.91
CA LYS A 827 -4.51 21.21 13.67
C LYS A 827 -5.15 21.88 12.45
N LEU A 828 -5.35 21.13 11.36
CA LEU A 828 -5.96 21.67 10.13
C LEU A 828 -7.39 22.08 10.39
N PHE A 829 -8.14 21.25 11.12
CA PHE A 829 -9.51 21.52 11.52
C PHE A 829 -9.61 22.78 12.39
N ASN A 830 -8.69 22.94 13.34
CA ASN A 830 -8.65 24.10 14.24
C ASN A 830 -8.38 25.42 13.50
N TRP A 831 -7.76 25.39 12.34
CA TRP A 831 -7.58 26.56 11.47
C TRP A 831 -8.73 26.74 10.46
N SER A 832 -9.28 25.62 9.93
CA SER A 832 -10.33 25.69 8.92
C SER A 832 -11.65 26.28 9.46
N ILE A 833 -12.06 25.91 10.66
CA ILE A 833 -13.31 26.41 11.26
C ILE A 833 -13.30 27.93 11.51
N PRO A 834 -12.30 28.53 12.23
CA PRO A 834 -12.24 29.97 12.38
C PRO A 834 -12.09 30.71 11.06
N PHE A 835 -11.36 30.15 10.09
CA PHE A 835 -11.21 30.78 8.80
C PHE A 835 -12.52 30.79 8.00
N ALA A 836 -13.25 29.67 7.96
CA ALA A 836 -14.56 29.61 7.34
C ALA A 836 -15.58 30.53 8.05
N PHE A 837 -15.50 30.60 9.40
CA PHE A 837 -16.30 31.56 10.17
C PHE A 837 -16.03 33.02 9.77
N LEU A 838 -14.75 33.41 9.64
CA LEU A 838 -14.38 34.75 9.21
C LEU A 838 -14.88 35.05 7.80
N LEU A 839 -14.84 34.09 6.88
CA LEU A 839 -15.34 34.26 5.53
C LEU A 839 -16.89 34.37 5.50
N LEU A 840 -17.59 33.61 6.36
CA LEU A 840 -19.04 33.78 6.53
C LEU A 840 -19.38 35.16 7.13
N MET A 841 -18.65 35.63 8.14
CA MET A 841 -18.85 36.93 8.74
C MET A 841 -18.55 38.08 7.76
N ALA A 842 -17.58 37.89 6.86
CA ALA A 842 -17.28 38.89 5.83
C ALA A 842 -18.46 39.17 4.90
N THR A 843 -19.33 38.21 4.60
CA THR A 843 -20.54 38.41 3.77
C THR A 843 -21.58 39.31 4.46
N ILE A 844 -21.52 39.43 5.77
CA ILE A 844 -22.49 40.18 6.57
C ILE A 844 -21.96 41.56 6.93
N VAL A 845 -20.66 41.63 7.33
CA VAL A 845 -20.08 42.85 7.94
C VAL A 845 -19.43 43.75 6.91
N VAL A 846 -18.93 43.22 5.78
CA VAL A 846 -18.19 44.03 4.82
C VAL A 846 -19.19 44.73 3.86
N PRO A 847 -19.24 46.08 3.85
CA PRO A 847 -20.07 46.82 2.91
C PRO A 847 -19.73 46.44 1.45
N GLY A 848 -20.71 46.17 0.63
CA GLY A 848 -20.49 45.64 -0.72
C GLY A 848 -20.72 44.14 -0.80
N PHE A 849 -20.15 43.35 0.11
CA PHE A 849 -20.51 41.90 0.21
C PHE A 849 -21.92 41.76 0.77
N SER A 850 -22.31 42.50 1.81
CA SER A 850 -23.67 42.41 2.37
C SER A 850 -24.74 42.74 1.30
N ASN A 851 -24.47 43.74 0.46
CA ASN A 851 -25.36 44.09 -0.65
C ASN A 851 -25.40 42.96 -1.73
N PHE A 852 -24.24 42.34 -2.00
CA PHE A 852 -24.14 41.24 -2.94
C PHE A 852 -24.87 39.97 -2.49
N PHE A 853 -24.84 39.70 -1.18
CA PHE A 853 -25.52 38.57 -0.56
C PHE A 853 -26.97 38.91 -0.10
N HIS A 854 -27.49 40.09 -0.38
CA HIS A 854 -28.82 40.58 0.03
C HIS A 854 -29.09 40.39 1.53
N VAL A 855 -28.08 40.59 2.36
CA VAL A 855 -28.16 40.40 3.81
C VAL A 855 -28.31 41.72 4.54
N SER A 856 -29.15 41.74 5.61
CA SER A 856 -29.39 42.88 6.48
C SER A 856 -28.45 42.89 7.69
N VAL A 857 -28.37 44.02 8.38
CA VAL A 857 -27.65 44.11 9.63
C VAL A 857 -28.52 43.63 10.78
N LEU A 858 -28.13 42.50 11.40
CA LEU A 858 -28.88 41.88 12.49
C LEU A 858 -28.73 42.63 13.81
N SER A 859 -29.81 42.73 14.56
CA SER A 859 -29.80 43.26 15.94
C SER A 859 -29.15 42.30 16.93
N PRO A 860 -28.76 42.75 18.14
CA PRO A 860 -28.22 41.84 19.18
C PRO A 860 -29.18 40.70 19.55
N THR A 861 -30.49 40.92 19.54
CA THR A 861 -31.52 39.92 19.82
C THR A 861 -31.55 38.85 18.71
N GLN A 862 -31.51 39.27 17.45
CA GLN A 862 -31.50 38.42 16.28
C GLN A 862 -30.22 37.58 16.25
N TRP A 863 -29.06 38.17 16.59
CA TRP A 863 -27.81 37.44 16.77
C TRP A 863 -27.88 36.38 17.87
N LEU A 864 -28.48 36.72 19.01
CA LEU A 864 -28.64 35.80 20.13
C LEU A 864 -29.48 34.56 19.71
N VAL A 865 -30.59 34.78 19.02
CA VAL A 865 -31.47 33.71 18.53
C VAL A 865 -30.75 32.83 17.53
N THR A 866 -30.01 33.42 16.60
CA THR A 866 -29.23 32.74 15.60
C THR A 866 -28.12 31.86 16.24
N ILE A 867 -27.39 32.38 17.21
CA ILE A 867 -26.32 31.64 17.94
C ILE A 867 -26.95 30.51 18.78
N ILE A 868 -28.05 30.74 19.48
CA ILE A 868 -28.73 29.69 20.26
C ILE A 868 -29.25 28.60 19.32
N GLY A 869 -29.93 28.98 18.23
CA GLY A 869 -30.39 28.04 17.20
C GLY A 869 -29.29 27.15 16.68
N SER A 870 -28.16 27.76 16.34
CA SER A 870 -27.00 27.00 15.85
C SER A 870 -26.37 26.11 16.93
N GLY A 871 -26.28 26.60 18.17
CA GLY A 871 -25.73 25.83 19.29
C GLY A 871 -26.57 24.61 19.69
N LEU A 872 -27.91 24.68 19.52
CA LEU A 872 -28.79 23.55 19.76
C LEU A 872 -28.43 22.31 18.91
N MET A 873 -27.87 22.50 17.76
CA MET A 873 -27.36 21.40 16.91
C MET A 873 -26.40 20.49 17.68
N VAL A 874 -25.41 21.07 18.38
CA VAL A 874 -24.43 20.27 19.15
C VAL A 874 -25.15 19.57 20.33
N VAL A 875 -25.98 20.28 21.05
CA VAL A 875 -26.67 19.73 22.25
C VAL A 875 -27.54 18.53 21.89
N VAL A 876 -28.36 18.66 20.83
CA VAL A 876 -29.27 17.59 20.42
C VAL A 876 -28.48 16.40 19.89
N VAL A 877 -27.46 16.62 19.08
CA VAL A 877 -26.63 15.51 18.54
C VAL A 877 -25.90 14.79 19.67
N GLU A 878 -25.36 15.49 20.66
CA GLU A 878 -24.70 14.84 21.81
C GLU A 878 -25.68 14.02 22.65
N ILE A 879 -26.92 14.50 22.82
CA ILE A 879 -27.98 13.72 23.50
C ILE A 879 -28.28 12.45 22.68
N VAL A 880 -28.46 12.55 21.37
CA VAL A 880 -28.70 11.39 20.50
C VAL A 880 -27.58 10.39 20.61
N LYS A 881 -26.30 10.82 20.49
CA LYS A 881 -25.14 9.95 20.67
C LYS A 881 -25.11 9.29 22.06
N PHE A 882 -25.45 10.02 23.10
CA PHE A 882 -25.52 9.46 24.46
C PHE A 882 -26.56 8.34 24.54
N VAL A 883 -27.76 8.55 23.97
CA VAL A 883 -28.81 7.53 23.90
C VAL A 883 -28.38 6.34 23.08
N GLN A 884 -27.78 6.55 21.92
CA GLN A 884 -27.28 5.48 21.04
C GLN A 884 -26.25 4.58 21.75
N ARG A 885 -25.31 5.18 22.50
CA ARG A 885 -24.33 4.41 23.32
C ARG A 885 -25.02 3.62 24.42
N LYS A 886 -25.99 4.22 25.11
CA LYS A 886 -26.78 3.49 26.12
C LYS A 886 -27.56 2.31 25.56
N MET A 887 -27.94 2.37 24.28
CA MET A 887 -28.66 1.29 23.59
C MET A 887 -27.67 0.24 23.00
N GLY A 888 -26.38 0.40 23.17
CA GLY A 888 -25.33 -0.49 22.61
C GLY A 888 -25.31 -0.50 21.09
N LEU A 889 -25.70 0.61 20.46
CA LEU A 889 -25.69 0.72 18.99
C LEU A 889 -24.29 0.97 18.45
N ASP A 890 -23.38 1.52 19.27
CA ASP A 890 -21.97 1.65 18.97
C ASP A 890 -21.26 0.26 18.89
N GLU A 891 -21.61 -0.67 19.78
CA GLU A 891 -21.08 -2.04 19.75
C GLU A 891 -21.65 -2.89 18.60
N LYS A 892 -22.89 -2.62 18.17
CA LYS A 892 -23.53 -3.34 17.07
C LYS A 892 -23.20 -2.81 15.68
N ALA A 893 -22.76 -1.57 15.61
CA ALA A 893 -22.39 -0.91 14.35
C ALA A 893 -20.95 -1.25 13.93
N ILE A 894 -20.19 -1.84 14.82
CA ILE A 894 -18.87 -2.38 14.72
C ILE A 894 -18.97 -3.88 14.52
#